data_c3fd96692bca16cb369dd1d58caf86e0
#
_entry.id   c3fd96692bca16cb369dd1d58caf86e0
#
_cell.length_a   1.000
_cell.length_b   1.000
_cell.length_c   1.000
_cell.angle_alpha   90.00
_cell.angle_beta   90.00
_cell.angle_gamma   90.00
#
_symmetry.space_group_name_H-M   'P 1'
#
loop_
_entity.id
_entity.type
_entity.pdbx_description
1 polymer ?
#
loop_
_entity_poly.entity_id
_entity_poly.type
_entity_poly.pdbx_seq_one_letter_code
_entity_poly.pdbx_strand_id
1 'polypeptide(L)'
;MRVPEVRPLTPLRCTVLAAKNKHSFPLLSEAIYLDTETSHNYDPDQATGVGWVYQWAFRFCREFAWGRTPSDLMAALRRIEEVNKLSTDGVHCVIYIHNASYDLAYLAQYFFREYGTEDFKMLATSNHHYITFESGPWIVRCSYKLSNRSLAKWGRDLGIKDKKKSGIIDYNRRRYQDTKLTRKDWLYMFYDCLALEECVLEEMRIEGDNLNRIPLTSTGYVRRDARVYFAKDRKNRERFQKTRLDRRTYGDCRMSFSGGLTHGNRFYAGKTVRGTIRHRDFRSDYPTQIRVSDRCPVGKWNLIYEWEPGLSFSWAEVDELAKDHAVLVSVIVADMELRKGVTLPYAQESKFTLAAHTDFRAAVVDNGRLIKTRGRTTVTLSEIDWEILRKQYTMTTTIIAVRAAKCGRYPQYLQDVTDEYYRGKYEYKQRIKDLKKQGAPEEEIREAEASLAKAKARLNSVYGMCATDVVRLSYNMDPETGEWTHTELTTQVIEDGLDEFYRKRSSFMSYQHGIYVTALAREELMEYVEIIGYENFLYADTDSIFYISTPEIEEKIEQRNKEKYDHAVTIGAYIEVDGKKITYDAFDDEGEDIVAFRFLHAKAYAYETSDGELHCTIAGVAHRDAKGYTREQELGSIDELKDGKVFRRTGSTTVVYVEHEPKILDIDGHRIETAGAAVLLPTTKTIHDALHRDEDIYYEEVDENHGETAEGYIFL
;
A
#
# COMPACT_ATOMS: atom_id res chain seq x y z
N MET A 1 17.97 -32.06 16.62
CA MET A 1 17.21 -32.72 15.55
C MET A 1 18.14 -33.40 14.58
N ARG A 2 17.86 -34.63 14.17
CA ARG A 2 18.58 -35.26 13.04
C ARG A 2 18.14 -34.53 11.76
N VAL A 3 19.09 -34.32 10.83
CA VAL A 3 18.75 -33.90 9.46
C VAL A 3 17.73 -34.91 8.94
N PRO A 4 16.58 -34.48 8.40
CA PRO A 4 15.60 -35.43 7.86
C PRO A 4 16.32 -36.32 6.82
N GLU A 5 16.23 -37.63 6.99
CA GLU A 5 16.67 -38.55 5.95
C GLU A 5 15.89 -38.27 4.70
N VAL A 6 16.60 -38.02 3.61
CA VAL A 6 15.99 -37.81 2.29
C VAL A 6 15.36 -39.12 1.87
N ARG A 7 14.09 -39.26 2.15
CA ARG A 7 13.31 -40.33 1.52
C ARG A 7 12.82 -39.81 0.17
N PRO A 8 12.83 -40.65 -0.87
CA PRO A 8 12.13 -40.31 -2.11
C PRO A 8 10.69 -39.96 -1.74
N LEU A 9 10.20 -38.82 -2.26
CA LEU A 9 8.80 -38.42 -2.07
C LEU A 9 7.91 -39.62 -2.40
N THR A 10 7.15 -40.11 -1.43
CA THR A 10 6.07 -41.07 -1.68
C THR A 10 4.79 -40.26 -1.78
N PRO A 11 4.38 -39.81 -2.98
CA PRO A 11 3.26 -38.91 -3.11
C PRO A 11 1.98 -39.62 -2.62
N LEU A 12 1.34 -39.03 -1.62
CA LEU A 12 0.07 -39.50 -1.11
C LEU A 12 -1.05 -39.09 -2.07
N ARG A 13 -2.03 -39.94 -2.26
CA ARG A 13 -3.24 -39.58 -2.98
C ARG A 13 -4.13 -38.72 -2.09
N CYS A 14 -4.39 -37.48 -2.55
CA CYS A 14 -5.19 -36.52 -1.81
C CYS A 14 -6.64 -36.54 -2.20
N THR A 15 -7.51 -36.08 -1.33
CA THR A 15 -8.92 -35.83 -1.66
C THR A 15 -9.06 -34.60 -2.56
N VAL A 16 -10.17 -34.50 -3.27
CA VAL A 16 -10.46 -33.43 -4.20
C VAL A 16 -11.58 -32.55 -3.64
N LEU A 17 -11.36 -31.26 -3.61
CA LEU A 17 -12.36 -30.24 -3.33
C LEU A 17 -13.10 -29.95 -4.64
N ALA A 18 -14.42 -30.03 -4.63
CA ALA A 18 -15.25 -29.69 -5.79
C ALA A 18 -15.02 -28.23 -6.23
N ALA A 19 -15.14 -28.00 -7.54
CA ALA A 19 -15.06 -26.67 -8.11
C ALA A 19 -16.06 -25.70 -7.43
N LYS A 20 -15.60 -24.49 -7.09
CA LYS A 20 -16.42 -23.47 -6.42
C LYS A 20 -17.59 -22.99 -7.27
N ASN A 21 -17.40 -22.96 -8.58
CA ASN A 21 -18.38 -22.55 -9.59
C ASN A 21 -17.97 -23.12 -10.96
N LYS A 22 -18.80 -22.89 -11.99
CA LYS A 22 -18.58 -23.39 -13.34
C LYS A 22 -17.34 -22.85 -14.08
N HIS A 23 -16.68 -21.84 -13.52
CA HIS A 23 -15.48 -21.22 -14.08
C HIS A 23 -14.23 -21.50 -13.25
N SER A 24 -14.32 -22.32 -12.21
CA SER A 24 -13.20 -22.73 -11.37
C SER A 24 -12.94 -24.24 -11.53
N PHE A 25 -11.71 -24.63 -11.27
CA PHE A 25 -11.29 -26.02 -11.30
C PHE A 25 -11.54 -26.71 -9.95
N PRO A 26 -11.77 -28.03 -9.93
CA PRO A 26 -11.63 -28.83 -8.72
C PRO A 26 -10.17 -28.76 -8.25
N LEU A 27 -9.93 -28.65 -6.94
CA LEU A 27 -8.59 -28.56 -6.35
C LEU A 27 -8.28 -29.78 -5.50
N LEU A 28 -7.02 -30.17 -5.41
CA LEU A 28 -6.59 -31.04 -4.32
C LEU A 28 -6.89 -30.36 -2.98
N SER A 29 -7.24 -31.13 -1.96
CA SER A 29 -7.46 -30.63 -0.60
C SER A 29 -6.19 -30.14 0.09
N GLU A 30 -5.05 -30.56 -0.41
CA GLU A 30 -3.72 -30.22 0.09
C GLU A 30 -2.99 -29.31 -0.90
N ALA A 31 -2.22 -28.36 -0.39
CA ALA A 31 -1.37 -27.47 -1.19
C ALA A 31 0.09 -27.85 -1.02
N ILE A 32 0.90 -27.41 -1.98
CA ILE A 32 2.36 -27.44 -1.89
C ILE A 32 2.83 -26.09 -1.31
N TYR A 33 3.79 -26.12 -0.40
CA TYR A 33 4.41 -24.93 0.22
C TYR A 33 5.88 -24.90 -0.17
N LEU A 34 6.19 -24.13 -1.20
CA LEU A 34 7.47 -24.10 -1.91
C LEU A 34 8.29 -22.87 -1.54
N ASP A 35 9.60 -23.07 -1.43
CA ASP A 35 10.59 -22.02 -1.29
C ASP A 35 11.85 -22.36 -2.11
N THR A 36 12.60 -21.33 -2.59
CA THR A 36 13.84 -21.51 -3.33
C THR A 36 14.98 -20.69 -2.72
N GLU A 37 16.18 -21.23 -2.77
CA GLU A 37 17.41 -20.55 -2.40
C GLU A 37 18.27 -20.32 -3.63
N THR A 38 18.76 -19.10 -3.77
CA THR A 38 19.42 -18.63 -4.99
C THR A 38 20.82 -18.09 -4.74
N SER A 39 21.63 -18.13 -5.78
CA SER A 39 22.92 -17.46 -5.87
C SER A 39 23.05 -16.75 -7.21
N HIS A 40 24.01 -15.85 -7.33
CA HIS A 40 24.28 -15.13 -8.57
C HIS A 40 25.75 -14.76 -8.70
N ASN A 41 26.15 -14.46 -9.94
CA ASN A 41 27.42 -13.82 -10.28
C ASN A 41 27.22 -12.45 -10.97
N TYR A 42 26.03 -11.85 -10.79
CA TYR A 42 25.69 -10.58 -11.42
C TYR A 42 26.64 -9.48 -10.95
N ASP A 43 27.18 -8.74 -11.91
CA ASP A 43 28.02 -7.56 -11.71
C ASP A 43 27.20 -6.30 -12.07
N PRO A 44 26.83 -5.48 -11.08
CA PRO A 44 26.03 -4.28 -11.33
C PRO A 44 26.77 -3.24 -12.17
N ASP A 45 28.10 -3.17 -12.13
CA ASP A 45 28.90 -2.18 -12.86
C ASP A 45 28.93 -2.50 -14.38
N GLN A 46 28.82 -3.78 -14.73
CA GLN A 46 28.79 -4.24 -16.12
C GLN A 46 27.37 -4.57 -16.60
N ALA A 47 26.39 -4.56 -15.71
CA ALA A 47 25.02 -5.01 -15.96
C ALA A 47 24.95 -6.43 -16.58
N THR A 48 25.89 -7.31 -16.19
CA THR A 48 26.04 -8.65 -16.74
C THR A 48 26.05 -9.69 -15.63
N GLY A 49 25.73 -10.92 -15.99
CA GLY A 49 25.74 -12.06 -15.07
C GLY A 49 24.42 -12.82 -15.11
N VAL A 50 24.36 -13.85 -14.29
CA VAL A 50 23.19 -14.72 -14.15
C VAL A 50 22.93 -15.04 -12.67
N GLY A 51 21.69 -15.39 -12.36
CA GLY A 51 21.31 -15.99 -11.09
C GLY A 51 20.87 -17.44 -11.31
N TRP A 52 20.88 -18.23 -10.26
CA TRP A 52 20.45 -19.63 -10.31
C TRP A 52 19.90 -20.09 -8.97
N VAL A 53 18.96 -21.03 -9.03
CA VAL A 53 18.52 -21.80 -7.86
C VAL A 53 19.59 -22.83 -7.55
N TYR A 54 20.12 -22.82 -6.32
CA TYR A 54 21.05 -23.86 -5.86
C TYR A 54 20.39 -24.89 -4.94
N GLN A 55 19.21 -24.56 -4.44
CA GLN A 55 18.36 -25.44 -3.63
C GLN A 55 16.91 -25.00 -3.73
N TRP A 56 16.00 -25.94 -3.84
CA TRP A 56 14.59 -25.76 -3.60
C TRP A 56 14.08 -26.78 -2.60
N ALA A 57 13.00 -26.46 -1.91
CA ALA A 57 12.28 -27.42 -1.10
C ALA A 57 10.80 -27.10 -1.06
N PHE A 58 10.00 -28.11 -0.79
CA PHE A 58 8.58 -27.92 -0.51
C PHE A 58 8.06 -28.90 0.54
N ARG A 59 6.94 -28.53 1.14
CA ARG A 59 6.13 -29.44 1.95
C ARG A 59 4.83 -29.76 1.21
N PHE A 60 4.45 -31.04 1.28
CA PHE A 60 3.20 -31.54 0.72
C PHE A 60 2.72 -32.73 1.56
N CYS A 61 1.46 -32.72 2.02
CA CYS A 61 0.91 -33.73 2.91
C CYS A 61 1.79 -34.01 4.15
N ARG A 62 2.39 -32.95 4.73
CA ARG A 62 3.37 -33.01 5.84
C ARG A 62 4.70 -33.67 5.53
N GLU A 63 4.91 -34.16 4.32
CA GLU A 63 6.21 -34.63 3.86
C GLU A 63 7.07 -33.47 3.35
N PHE A 64 8.39 -33.65 3.40
CA PHE A 64 9.36 -32.68 2.94
C PHE A 64 10.16 -33.22 1.77
N ALA A 65 10.10 -32.53 0.64
CA ALA A 65 10.87 -32.82 -0.55
C ALA A 65 11.83 -31.68 -0.87
N TRP A 66 12.93 -31.98 -1.52
CA TRP A 66 13.96 -31.01 -1.89
C TRP A 66 14.79 -31.46 -3.08
N GLY A 67 15.45 -30.53 -3.73
CA GLY A 67 16.38 -30.77 -4.83
C GLY A 67 17.31 -29.58 -5.07
N ARG A 68 18.07 -29.68 -6.15
CA ARG A 68 19.16 -28.76 -6.43
C ARG A 68 18.93 -27.92 -7.69
N THR A 69 18.15 -28.42 -8.63
CA THR A 69 17.92 -27.80 -9.91
C THR A 69 16.42 -27.58 -10.17
N PRO A 70 16.03 -26.58 -10.98
CA PRO A 70 14.64 -26.45 -11.40
C PRO A 70 14.09 -27.71 -12.10
N SER A 71 14.91 -28.43 -12.87
CA SER A 71 14.49 -29.70 -13.50
C SER A 71 14.15 -30.79 -12.47
N ASP A 72 14.88 -30.86 -11.34
CA ASP A 72 14.56 -31.75 -10.23
C ASP A 72 13.19 -31.41 -9.63
N LEU A 73 12.88 -30.11 -9.52
CA LEU A 73 11.57 -29.64 -9.05
C LEU A 73 10.46 -30.09 -9.98
N MET A 74 10.61 -29.88 -11.30
CA MET A 74 9.62 -30.30 -12.28
C MET A 74 9.40 -31.83 -12.23
N ALA A 75 10.45 -32.61 -12.06
CA ALA A 75 10.34 -34.07 -11.89
C ALA A 75 9.57 -34.45 -10.61
N ALA A 76 9.78 -33.74 -9.51
CA ALA A 76 9.04 -33.96 -8.26
C ALA A 76 7.55 -33.60 -8.41
N LEU A 77 7.24 -32.49 -9.09
CA LEU A 77 5.86 -32.07 -9.38
C LEU A 77 5.14 -33.09 -10.27
N ARG A 78 5.78 -33.58 -11.36
CA ARG A 78 5.21 -34.65 -12.22
C ARG A 78 4.81 -35.88 -11.44
N ARG A 79 5.62 -36.32 -10.47
CA ARG A 79 5.25 -37.47 -9.64
C ARG A 79 4.00 -37.23 -8.81
N ILE A 80 3.82 -36.01 -8.27
CA ILE A 80 2.58 -35.65 -7.56
C ILE A 80 1.39 -35.64 -8.53
N GLU A 81 1.57 -35.11 -9.73
CA GLU A 81 0.57 -35.08 -10.79
C GLU A 81 0.13 -36.48 -11.19
N GLU A 82 1.05 -37.39 -11.49
CA GLU A 82 0.80 -38.76 -11.87
C GLU A 82 -0.01 -39.55 -10.80
N VAL A 83 0.41 -39.46 -9.55
CA VAL A 83 -0.25 -40.17 -8.43
C VAL A 83 -1.65 -39.62 -8.18
N ASN A 84 -1.85 -38.31 -8.30
CA ASN A 84 -3.12 -37.64 -8.07
C ASN A 84 -3.94 -37.47 -9.36
N LYS A 85 -3.43 -37.92 -10.51
CA LYS A 85 -4.08 -37.84 -11.83
C LYS A 85 -4.59 -36.47 -12.20
N LEU A 86 -3.79 -35.42 -11.91
CA LEU A 86 -4.23 -34.03 -12.01
C LEU A 86 -4.72 -33.68 -13.41
N SER A 87 -3.86 -33.83 -14.42
CA SER A 87 -4.19 -33.47 -15.79
C SER A 87 -5.26 -34.41 -16.37
N THR A 88 -5.26 -35.71 -16.00
CA THR A 88 -6.24 -36.69 -16.50
C THR A 88 -7.65 -36.40 -15.98
N ASP A 89 -7.78 -36.02 -14.73
CA ASP A 89 -9.07 -35.81 -14.06
C ASP A 89 -9.47 -34.32 -14.05
N GLY A 90 -8.67 -33.43 -14.67
CA GLY A 90 -8.89 -31.96 -14.70
C GLY A 90 -8.84 -31.31 -13.30
N VAL A 91 -8.10 -31.93 -12.38
CA VAL A 91 -7.91 -31.42 -11.01
C VAL A 91 -6.65 -30.57 -10.95
N HIS A 92 -6.70 -29.47 -10.23
CA HIS A 92 -5.56 -28.59 -10.05
C HIS A 92 -5.00 -28.67 -8.62
N CYS A 93 -3.71 -28.40 -8.48
CA CYS A 93 -3.04 -28.30 -7.19
C CYS A 93 -2.52 -26.90 -6.98
N VAL A 94 -2.73 -26.37 -5.77
CA VAL A 94 -2.22 -25.04 -5.37
C VAL A 94 -0.80 -25.16 -4.85
N ILE A 95 0.08 -24.27 -5.33
CA ILE A 95 1.43 -24.07 -4.81
C ILE A 95 1.49 -22.69 -4.15
N TYR A 96 1.73 -22.62 -2.84
CA TYR A 96 2.00 -21.37 -2.16
C TYR A 96 3.49 -21.09 -2.16
N ILE A 97 3.86 -19.86 -2.54
CA ILE A 97 5.21 -19.31 -2.44
C ILE A 97 5.12 -17.96 -1.73
N HIS A 98 6.05 -17.67 -0.82
CA HIS A 98 6.07 -16.39 -0.13
C HIS A 98 6.90 -15.37 -0.90
N ASN A 99 6.24 -14.38 -1.51
CA ASN A 99 6.80 -13.46 -2.51
C ASN A 99 7.14 -14.16 -3.84
N ALA A 100 6.16 -14.89 -4.37
CA ALA A 100 6.27 -15.70 -5.58
C ALA A 100 6.92 -14.99 -6.80
N SER A 101 6.92 -13.66 -6.82
CA SER A 101 7.56 -12.87 -7.87
C SER A 101 9.05 -13.14 -7.99
N TYR A 102 9.72 -13.38 -6.87
CA TYR A 102 11.14 -13.71 -6.84
C TYR A 102 11.40 -15.12 -7.40
N ASP A 103 10.70 -16.11 -6.87
CA ASP A 103 10.91 -17.52 -7.24
C ASP A 103 10.47 -17.80 -8.68
N LEU A 104 9.37 -17.19 -9.13
CA LEU A 104 8.88 -17.37 -10.50
C LEU A 104 9.84 -16.78 -11.55
N ALA A 105 10.67 -15.80 -11.21
CA ALA A 105 11.72 -15.35 -12.13
C ALA A 105 12.73 -16.46 -12.49
N TYR A 106 12.85 -17.48 -11.65
CA TYR A 106 13.72 -18.65 -11.90
C TYR A 106 12.95 -19.87 -12.42
N LEU A 107 11.64 -19.96 -12.17
CA LEU A 107 10.87 -21.18 -12.37
C LEU A 107 9.89 -21.11 -13.55
N ALA A 108 9.40 -19.93 -13.93
CA ALA A 108 8.32 -19.79 -14.91
C ALA A 108 8.62 -20.50 -16.24
N GLN A 109 9.84 -20.31 -16.77
CA GLN A 109 10.26 -20.92 -18.03
C GLN A 109 10.31 -22.47 -18.00
N TYR A 110 10.54 -23.05 -16.81
CA TYR A 110 10.48 -24.50 -16.64
C TYR A 110 9.03 -25.04 -16.65
N PHE A 111 8.10 -24.27 -16.11
CA PHE A 111 6.67 -24.58 -16.25
C PHE A 111 6.23 -24.51 -17.70
N PHE A 112 6.63 -23.49 -18.44
CA PHE A 112 6.29 -23.36 -19.87
C PHE A 112 6.88 -24.48 -20.71
N ARG A 113 8.12 -24.86 -20.45
CA ARG A 113 8.76 -25.99 -21.15
C ARG A 113 8.04 -27.33 -20.88
N GLU A 114 7.48 -27.50 -19.68
CA GLU A 114 6.81 -28.74 -19.27
C GLU A 114 5.36 -28.80 -19.77
N TYR A 115 4.62 -27.71 -19.66
CA TYR A 115 3.16 -27.69 -19.86
C TYR A 115 2.72 -26.87 -21.09
N GLY A 116 3.65 -26.24 -21.79
CA GLY A 116 3.37 -25.32 -22.91
C GLY A 116 2.87 -23.95 -22.44
N THR A 117 2.57 -23.10 -23.41
CA THR A 117 2.21 -21.70 -23.19
C THR A 117 0.76 -21.37 -23.51
N GLU A 118 0.03 -22.29 -24.17
CA GLU A 118 -1.32 -22.04 -24.69
C GLU A 118 -2.37 -21.80 -23.59
N ASP A 119 -2.30 -22.55 -22.50
CA ASP A 119 -3.25 -22.47 -21.37
C ASP A 119 -2.74 -21.67 -20.19
N PHE A 120 -1.65 -20.94 -20.37
CA PHE A 120 -1.05 -20.09 -19.34
C PHE A 120 -1.99 -18.95 -18.93
N LYS A 121 -2.13 -18.76 -17.62
CA LYS A 121 -2.89 -17.63 -17.03
C LYS A 121 -2.12 -17.01 -15.89
N MET A 122 -2.24 -15.71 -15.76
CA MET A 122 -1.66 -15.01 -14.64
C MET A 122 -2.53 -13.85 -14.18
N LEU A 123 -2.32 -13.44 -12.94
CA LEU A 123 -2.81 -12.20 -12.38
C LEU A 123 -1.65 -11.50 -11.70
N ALA A 124 -1.34 -10.28 -12.14
CA ALA A 124 -0.25 -9.47 -11.60
C ALA A 124 -0.70 -8.04 -11.29
N THR A 125 -0.03 -7.37 -10.36
CA THR A 125 -0.29 -5.97 -10.01
C THR A 125 0.58 -4.98 -10.77
N SER A 126 1.71 -5.45 -11.28
CA SER A 126 2.68 -4.74 -12.12
C SER A 126 3.62 -5.78 -12.73
N ASN A 127 4.55 -5.37 -13.60
CA ASN A 127 5.57 -6.27 -14.14
C ASN A 127 6.26 -7.03 -13.00
N HIS A 128 6.41 -8.34 -13.17
CA HIS A 128 7.00 -9.28 -12.21
C HIS A 128 6.30 -9.40 -10.85
N HIS A 129 5.18 -8.71 -10.59
CA HIS A 129 4.48 -8.77 -9.30
C HIS A 129 3.24 -9.67 -9.35
N TYR A 130 3.46 -10.96 -9.36
CA TYR A 130 2.40 -11.97 -9.44
C TYR A 130 1.52 -12.01 -8.17
N ILE A 131 0.22 -12.17 -8.39
CA ILE A 131 -0.76 -12.65 -7.40
C ILE A 131 -0.98 -14.14 -7.60
N THR A 132 -1.21 -14.56 -8.88
CA THR A 132 -1.30 -15.94 -9.29
C THR A 132 -0.58 -16.17 -10.61
N PHE A 133 -0.11 -17.41 -10.79
CA PHE A 133 0.50 -17.92 -12.01
C PHE A 133 -0.04 -19.34 -12.22
N GLU A 134 -0.65 -19.63 -13.38
CA GLU A 134 -1.28 -20.90 -13.68
C GLU A 134 -0.63 -21.53 -14.93
N SER A 135 -0.13 -22.75 -14.81
CA SER A 135 0.48 -23.49 -15.91
C SER A 135 0.22 -24.98 -15.72
N GLY A 136 -0.34 -25.66 -16.72
CA GLY A 136 -0.82 -27.02 -16.58
C GLY A 136 -1.77 -27.19 -15.39
N PRO A 137 -1.63 -28.23 -14.56
CA PRO A 137 -2.50 -28.44 -13.40
C PRO A 137 -2.10 -27.62 -12.17
N TRP A 138 -1.14 -26.70 -12.28
CA TRP A 138 -0.55 -25.98 -11.15
C TRP A 138 -1.09 -24.56 -11.06
N ILE A 139 -1.46 -24.15 -9.84
CA ILE A 139 -1.89 -22.80 -9.50
C ILE A 139 -0.94 -22.25 -8.44
N VAL A 140 0.05 -21.46 -8.83
CA VAL A 140 0.91 -20.75 -7.89
C VAL A 140 0.17 -19.54 -7.32
N ARG A 141 0.18 -19.40 -5.99
CA ARG A 141 -0.41 -18.27 -5.24
C ARG A 141 0.64 -17.61 -4.38
N CYS A 142 0.73 -16.29 -4.49
CA CYS A 142 1.64 -15.48 -3.68
C CYS A 142 1.09 -15.26 -2.26
N SER A 143 1.64 -15.92 -1.26
CA SER A 143 1.20 -15.76 0.13
C SER A 143 1.58 -14.42 0.75
N TYR A 144 2.58 -13.71 0.20
CA TYR A 144 2.86 -12.33 0.58
C TYR A 144 1.68 -11.39 0.26
N LYS A 145 1.01 -11.58 -0.89
CA LYS A 145 -0.18 -10.80 -1.25
C LYS A 145 -1.37 -11.11 -0.34
N LEU A 146 -1.46 -12.34 0.16
CA LEU A 146 -2.48 -12.75 1.14
C LEU A 146 -2.25 -12.11 2.51
N SER A 147 -1.01 -12.13 3.01
CA SER A 147 -0.67 -11.66 4.36
C SER A 147 -0.30 -10.18 4.41
N ASN A 148 0.28 -9.64 3.34
CA ASN A 148 0.94 -8.33 3.26
C ASN A 148 2.01 -8.14 4.36
N ARG A 149 2.73 -9.21 4.71
CA ARG A 149 3.72 -9.27 5.79
C ARG A 149 4.87 -10.17 5.39
N SER A 150 6.08 -9.93 5.91
CA SER A 150 7.15 -10.92 5.78
C SER A 150 6.76 -12.23 6.48
N LEU A 151 7.23 -13.37 6.00
CA LEU A 151 6.90 -14.68 6.56
C LEU A 151 7.18 -14.77 8.07
N ALA A 152 8.33 -14.21 8.50
CA ALA A 152 8.70 -14.16 9.92
C ALA A 152 7.72 -13.31 10.76
N LYS A 153 7.22 -12.19 10.22
CA LYS A 153 6.22 -11.36 10.90
C LYS A 153 4.85 -12.05 10.90
N TRP A 154 4.45 -12.64 9.77
CA TRP A 154 3.18 -13.35 9.66
C TRP A 154 3.10 -14.52 10.64
N GLY A 155 4.16 -15.34 10.73
CA GLY A 155 4.23 -16.43 11.70
C GLY A 155 4.21 -15.96 13.17
N ARG A 156 4.85 -14.80 13.47
CA ARG A 156 4.72 -14.21 14.82
C ARG A 156 3.30 -13.75 15.12
N ASP A 157 2.69 -13.06 14.17
CA ASP A 157 1.35 -12.49 14.32
C ASP A 157 0.27 -13.59 14.45
N LEU A 158 0.50 -14.77 13.87
CA LEU A 158 -0.38 -15.94 13.99
C LEU A 158 -0.05 -16.87 15.17
N GLY A 159 0.97 -16.56 15.97
CA GLY A 159 1.38 -17.41 17.10
C GLY A 159 2.01 -18.75 16.69
N ILE A 160 2.51 -18.88 15.45
CA ILE A 160 3.10 -20.13 14.94
C ILE A 160 4.29 -20.57 15.81
N LYS A 161 4.34 -21.86 16.15
CA LYS A 161 5.42 -22.43 16.98
C LYS A 161 6.73 -22.58 16.20
N ASP A 162 6.63 -23.12 15.00
CA ASP A 162 7.78 -23.40 14.13
C ASP A 162 8.04 -22.22 13.19
N LYS A 163 8.67 -21.16 13.76
CA LYS A 163 8.89 -19.89 13.05
C LYS A 163 10.07 -19.97 12.08
N LYS A 164 10.00 -19.17 11.01
CA LYS A 164 11.14 -18.91 10.12
C LYS A 164 12.41 -18.59 10.93
N LYS A 165 13.52 -19.20 10.58
CA LYS A 165 14.83 -18.98 11.21
C LYS A 165 15.58 -17.90 10.46
N SER A 166 15.67 -16.69 11.00
CA SER A 166 16.42 -15.58 10.40
C SER A 166 17.91 -15.60 10.81
N GLY A 167 18.79 -15.11 9.92
CA GLY A 167 20.21 -14.89 10.24
C GLY A 167 21.08 -16.14 10.33
N ILE A 168 20.62 -17.30 9.90
CA ILE A 168 21.38 -18.57 9.96
C ILE A 168 22.26 -18.73 8.72
N ILE A 169 21.83 -18.22 7.55
CA ILE A 169 22.54 -18.33 6.28
C ILE A 169 23.38 -17.08 6.02
N ASP A 170 24.60 -17.29 5.55
CA ASP A 170 25.42 -16.23 4.98
C ASP A 170 25.12 -16.10 3.49
N TYR A 171 24.37 -15.06 3.14
CA TYR A 171 24.01 -14.76 1.75
C TYR A 171 25.17 -14.23 0.89
N ASN A 172 26.26 -13.79 1.49
CA ASN A 172 27.45 -13.36 0.75
C ASN A 172 28.25 -14.53 0.20
N ARG A 173 28.02 -15.73 0.72
CA ARG A 173 28.67 -16.94 0.24
C ARG A 173 27.96 -17.45 -1.01
N ARG A 174 28.65 -17.42 -2.15
CA ARG A 174 28.16 -18.03 -3.39
C ARG A 174 28.04 -19.55 -3.22
N ARG A 175 26.90 -20.11 -3.64
CA ARG A 175 26.60 -21.55 -3.62
C ARG A 175 26.19 -22.00 -5.01
N TYR A 176 26.68 -23.17 -5.41
CA TYR A 176 26.38 -23.80 -6.69
C TYR A 176 25.48 -25.01 -6.49
N GLN A 177 24.90 -25.54 -7.56
CA GLN A 177 23.99 -26.68 -7.52
C GLN A 177 24.63 -27.97 -7.01
N ASP A 178 25.97 -28.10 -7.09
CA ASP A 178 26.77 -29.19 -6.53
C ASP A 178 27.43 -28.87 -5.16
N THR A 179 27.29 -27.65 -4.66
CA THR A 179 27.83 -27.25 -3.36
C THR A 179 27.25 -28.14 -2.25
N LYS A 180 28.12 -28.76 -1.43
CA LYS A 180 27.67 -29.54 -0.27
C LYS A 180 26.94 -28.64 0.73
N LEU A 181 25.67 -28.92 0.94
CA LEU A 181 24.82 -28.19 1.88
C LEU A 181 25.20 -28.52 3.33
N THR A 182 25.22 -27.50 4.17
CA THR A 182 25.45 -27.64 5.60
C THR A 182 24.15 -27.98 6.34
N ARG A 183 24.24 -28.41 7.60
CA ARG A 183 23.06 -28.60 8.45
C ARG A 183 22.23 -27.30 8.61
N LYS A 184 22.92 -26.13 8.57
CA LYS A 184 22.22 -24.82 8.65
C LYS A 184 21.40 -24.55 7.40
N ASP A 185 21.93 -24.82 6.22
CA ASP A 185 21.19 -24.65 4.95
C ASP A 185 19.92 -25.52 4.96
N TRP A 186 20.02 -26.79 5.41
CA TRP A 186 18.87 -27.69 5.55
C TRP A 186 17.81 -27.22 6.56
N LEU A 187 18.25 -26.79 7.74
CA LEU A 187 17.32 -26.32 8.76
C LEU A 187 16.62 -25.05 8.33
N TYR A 188 17.32 -24.15 7.64
CA TYR A 188 16.76 -22.92 7.13
C TYR A 188 15.61 -23.21 6.16
N MET A 189 15.87 -23.96 5.12
CA MET A 189 14.91 -24.33 4.09
C MET A 189 13.71 -25.11 4.66
N PHE A 190 13.97 -26.05 5.56
CA PHE A 190 12.91 -26.81 6.23
C PHE A 190 11.95 -25.90 7.00
N TYR A 191 12.50 -24.95 7.78
CA TYR A 191 11.67 -24.04 8.58
C TYR A 191 10.96 -22.99 7.73
N ASP A 192 11.50 -22.59 6.59
CA ASP A 192 10.81 -21.65 5.69
C ASP A 192 9.57 -22.32 5.07
N CYS A 193 9.69 -23.53 4.55
CA CYS A 193 8.53 -24.28 4.05
C CYS A 193 7.53 -24.64 5.15
N LEU A 194 8.00 -25.04 6.35
CA LEU A 194 7.12 -25.37 7.48
C LEU A 194 6.37 -24.14 7.99
N ALA A 195 7.06 -23.02 8.16
CA ALA A 195 6.43 -21.78 8.59
C ALA A 195 5.39 -21.30 7.57
N LEU A 196 5.65 -21.45 6.26
CA LEU A 196 4.71 -21.12 5.22
C LEU A 196 3.46 -22.01 5.28
N GLU A 197 3.63 -23.32 5.41
CA GLU A 197 2.51 -24.27 5.58
C GLU A 197 1.66 -23.91 6.78
N GLU A 198 2.28 -23.75 7.96
CA GLU A 198 1.56 -23.44 9.19
C GLU A 198 0.84 -22.10 9.12
N CYS A 199 1.45 -21.06 8.53
CA CYS A 199 0.82 -19.75 8.37
C CYS A 199 -0.44 -19.83 7.50
N VAL A 200 -0.38 -20.52 6.35
CA VAL A 200 -1.55 -20.66 5.44
C VAL A 200 -2.64 -21.49 6.09
N LEU A 201 -2.29 -22.59 6.73
CA LEU A 201 -3.26 -23.47 7.41
C LEU A 201 -3.92 -22.76 8.58
N GLU A 202 -3.16 -22.02 9.38
CA GLU A 202 -3.69 -21.26 10.51
C GLU A 202 -4.59 -20.11 10.05
N GLU A 203 -4.23 -19.39 8.96
CA GLU A 203 -5.10 -18.38 8.37
C GLU A 203 -6.43 -19.00 7.91
N MET A 204 -6.39 -20.16 7.23
CA MET A 204 -7.61 -20.87 6.84
C MET A 204 -8.42 -21.33 8.04
N ARG A 205 -7.78 -21.82 9.11
CA ARG A 205 -8.46 -22.25 10.34
C ARG A 205 -9.19 -21.09 11.02
N ILE A 206 -8.53 -19.96 11.20
CA ILE A 206 -9.11 -18.77 11.84
C ILE A 206 -10.31 -18.26 11.04
N GLU A 207 -10.22 -18.25 9.72
CA GLU A 207 -11.26 -17.71 8.83
C GLU A 207 -12.36 -18.74 8.47
N GLY A 208 -12.23 -20.00 8.88
CA GLY A 208 -13.12 -21.08 8.48
C GLY A 208 -13.07 -21.38 6.99
N ASP A 209 -11.92 -21.14 6.37
CA ASP A 209 -11.70 -21.28 4.93
C ASP A 209 -11.09 -22.65 4.55
N ASN A 210 -11.11 -22.92 3.26
CA ASN A 210 -10.34 -23.96 2.59
C ASN A 210 -9.68 -23.35 1.33
N LEU A 211 -8.92 -24.13 0.57
CA LEU A 211 -8.20 -23.66 -0.62
C LEU A 211 -9.10 -23.01 -1.68
N ASN A 212 -10.40 -23.35 -1.73
CA ASN A 212 -11.37 -22.74 -2.63
C ASN A 212 -11.91 -21.40 -2.15
N ARG A 213 -11.87 -21.12 -0.84
CA ARG A 213 -12.49 -19.94 -0.22
C ARG A 213 -11.49 -18.90 0.20
N ILE A 214 -10.28 -19.30 0.58
CA ILE A 214 -9.22 -18.37 0.98
C ILE A 214 -8.96 -17.34 -0.13
N PRO A 215 -9.00 -16.04 0.17
CA PRO A 215 -8.75 -14.99 -0.81
C PRO A 215 -7.30 -15.00 -1.32
N LEU A 216 -7.07 -14.40 -2.48
CA LEU A 216 -5.72 -14.24 -3.03
C LEU A 216 -4.95 -13.09 -2.39
N THR A 217 -5.66 -12.13 -1.78
CA THR A 217 -5.07 -10.92 -1.18
C THR A 217 -5.73 -10.59 0.15
N SER A 218 -5.03 -9.88 1.03
CA SER A 218 -5.54 -9.43 2.33
C SER A 218 -6.84 -8.61 2.22
N THR A 219 -6.96 -7.75 1.21
CA THR A 219 -8.17 -6.96 0.94
C THR A 219 -9.35 -7.83 0.47
N GLY A 220 -9.09 -9.06 0.02
CA GLY A 220 -10.12 -10.02 -0.37
C GLY A 220 -11.03 -10.43 0.79
N TYR A 221 -10.51 -10.50 2.02
CA TYR A 221 -11.29 -10.75 3.22
C TYR A 221 -12.30 -9.62 3.47
N VAL A 222 -11.83 -8.39 3.46
CA VAL A 222 -12.67 -7.21 3.67
C VAL A 222 -13.76 -7.11 2.62
N ARG A 223 -13.42 -7.40 1.36
CA ARG A 223 -14.40 -7.42 0.26
C ARG A 223 -15.43 -8.53 0.42
N ARG A 224 -15.04 -9.69 0.96
CA ARG A 224 -15.94 -10.78 1.30
C ARG A 224 -16.93 -10.36 2.38
N ASP A 225 -16.44 -9.79 3.46
CA ASP A 225 -17.23 -9.39 4.62
C ASP A 225 -18.18 -8.24 4.25
N ALA A 226 -17.69 -7.20 3.57
CA ALA A 226 -18.54 -6.11 3.07
C ALA A 226 -19.65 -6.60 2.11
N ARG A 227 -19.38 -7.65 1.33
CA ARG A 227 -20.41 -8.26 0.45
C ARG A 227 -21.50 -8.94 1.26
N VAL A 228 -21.19 -9.55 2.40
CA VAL A 228 -22.19 -10.13 3.30
C VAL A 228 -23.12 -9.02 3.81
N TYR A 229 -22.60 -7.88 4.24
CA TYR A 229 -23.41 -6.74 4.64
C TYR A 229 -24.19 -6.13 3.48
N PHE A 230 -23.57 -6.00 2.31
CA PHE A 230 -24.26 -5.52 1.10
C PHE A 230 -25.47 -6.38 0.72
N ALA A 231 -25.37 -7.68 0.89
CA ALA A 231 -26.42 -8.63 0.54
C ALA A 231 -27.62 -8.62 1.52
N LYS A 232 -27.47 -8.03 2.73
CA LYS A 232 -28.55 -7.97 3.73
C LYS A 232 -29.73 -7.07 3.28
N ASP A 233 -29.47 -6.04 2.47
CA ASP A 233 -30.52 -5.16 1.92
C ASP A 233 -30.55 -5.25 0.38
N ARG A 234 -31.65 -5.76 -0.17
CA ARG A 234 -31.86 -5.87 -1.63
C ARG A 234 -31.79 -4.52 -2.35
N LYS A 235 -32.12 -3.41 -1.67
CA LYS A 235 -32.04 -2.04 -2.22
C LYS A 235 -30.61 -1.58 -2.44
N ASN A 236 -29.62 -2.21 -1.81
CA ASN A 236 -28.22 -1.84 -2.03
C ASN A 236 -27.81 -2.03 -3.50
N ARG A 237 -28.35 -3.04 -4.19
CA ARG A 237 -28.08 -3.25 -5.62
C ARG A 237 -28.64 -2.11 -6.49
N GLU A 238 -29.83 -1.65 -6.18
CA GLU A 238 -30.45 -0.51 -6.89
C GLU A 238 -29.67 0.78 -6.62
N ARG A 239 -29.29 1.03 -5.37
CA ARG A 239 -28.45 2.19 -4.99
C ARG A 239 -27.12 2.16 -5.72
N PHE A 240 -26.45 1.03 -5.73
CA PHE A 240 -25.18 0.84 -6.47
C PHE A 240 -25.35 1.13 -7.98
N GLN A 241 -26.44 0.67 -8.60
CA GLN A 241 -26.70 0.96 -10.02
C GLN A 241 -26.97 2.44 -10.29
N LYS A 242 -27.57 3.16 -9.34
CA LYS A 242 -27.79 4.62 -9.44
C LYS A 242 -26.49 5.42 -9.42
N THR A 243 -25.44 4.90 -8.77
CA THR A 243 -24.11 5.53 -8.70
C THR A 243 -23.18 5.10 -9.84
N ARG A 244 -23.72 4.49 -10.90
CA ARG A 244 -22.95 4.08 -12.07
C ARG A 244 -22.26 5.26 -12.72
N LEU A 245 -20.97 5.12 -13.01
CA LEU A 245 -20.16 6.09 -13.72
C LEU A 245 -20.18 5.81 -15.22
N ASP A 246 -20.36 6.83 -16.03
CA ASP A 246 -19.98 6.79 -17.45
C ASP A 246 -18.48 7.04 -17.61
N ARG A 247 -17.97 6.88 -18.82
CA ARG A 247 -16.54 7.01 -19.12
C ARG A 247 -15.98 8.38 -18.75
N ARG A 248 -16.69 9.46 -19.09
CA ARG A 248 -16.22 10.83 -18.82
C ARG A 248 -16.17 11.09 -17.33
N THR A 249 -17.25 10.78 -16.61
CA THR A 249 -17.32 10.93 -15.15
C THR A 249 -16.29 10.05 -14.44
N TYR A 250 -16.04 8.83 -14.94
CA TYR A 250 -14.99 7.97 -14.42
C TYR A 250 -13.59 8.57 -14.62
N GLY A 251 -13.33 9.17 -15.78
CA GLY A 251 -12.10 9.92 -16.06
C GLY A 251 -11.91 11.08 -15.08
N ASP A 252 -12.95 11.90 -14.89
CA ASP A 252 -12.94 13.01 -13.94
C ASP A 252 -12.71 12.54 -12.50
N CYS A 253 -13.33 11.43 -12.09
CA CYS A 253 -13.07 10.78 -10.80
C CYS A 253 -11.61 10.35 -10.64
N ARG A 254 -11.02 9.75 -11.67
CA ARG A 254 -9.60 9.33 -11.63
C ARG A 254 -8.64 10.53 -11.54
N MET A 255 -8.92 11.59 -12.29
CA MET A 255 -8.13 12.83 -12.19
C MET A 255 -8.23 13.46 -10.81
N SER A 256 -9.42 13.50 -10.23
CA SER A 256 -9.67 14.06 -8.91
C SER A 256 -9.08 13.24 -7.75
N PHE A 257 -8.87 11.93 -7.93
CA PHE A 257 -8.36 11.09 -6.85
C PHE A 257 -6.95 11.51 -6.41
N SER A 258 -6.79 11.79 -5.12
CA SER A 258 -5.50 11.99 -4.45
C SER A 258 -5.47 11.23 -3.13
N GLY A 259 -4.30 10.72 -2.74
CA GLY A 259 -4.09 10.06 -1.45
C GLY A 259 -4.05 11.06 -0.28
N GLY A 260 -3.48 10.62 0.84
CA GLY A 260 -3.21 11.49 1.99
C GLY A 260 -2.16 12.56 1.69
N LEU A 261 -2.16 13.63 2.49
CA LEU A 261 -1.21 14.71 2.38
C LEU A 261 0.00 14.44 3.28
N THR A 262 1.18 14.32 2.68
CA THR A 262 2.44 14.20 3.42
C THR A 262 3.38 15.31 2.97
N HIS A 263 3.76 16.20 3.88
CA HIS A 263 4.65 17.32 3.58
C HIS A 263 5.12 18.02 4.86
N GLY A 264 6.24 18.73 4.81
CA GLY A 264 6.75 19.52 5.90
C GLY A 264 6.77 21.02 5.59
N ASN A 265 6.85 21.85 6.62
CA ASN A 265 7.00 23.28 6.50
C ASN A 265 8.36 23.62 5.91
N ARG A 266 8.40 24.09 4.66
CA ARG A 266 9.63 24.34 3.91
C ARG A 266 10.62 25.27 4.61
N PHE A 267 10.17 26.16 5.50
CA PHE A 267 11.03 27.08 6.22
C PHE A 267 11.82 26.40 7.36
N TYR A 268 11.37 25.22 7.80
CA TYR A 268 12.05 24.39 8.78
C TYR A 268 12.81 23.21 8.15
N ALA A 269 12.63 22.95 6.87
CA ALA A 269 13.34 21.88 6.17
C ALA A 269 14.87 22.01 6.35
N GLY A 270 15.54 20.93 6.75
CA GLY A 270 16.97 20.92 7.02
C GLY A 270 17.42 21.61 8.31
N LYS A 271 16.49 22.12 9.12
CA LYS A 271 16.78 22.74 10.41
C LYS A 271 16.31 21.87 11.57
N THR A 272 17.04 21.87 12.68
CA THR A 272 16.60 21.22 13.92
C THR A 272 15.80 22.21 14.75
N VAL A 273 14.50 21.99 14.85
CA VAL A 273 13.60 22.77 15.70
C VAL A 273 13.63 22.17 17.10
N ARG A 274 13.86 23.00 18.13
CA ARG A 274 13.88 22.58 19.53
C ARG A 274 12.80 23.31 20.32
N GLY A 275 12.18 22.62 21.27
CA GLY A 275 11.13 23.18 22.11
C GLY A 275 10.10 22.13 22.51
N THR A 276 8.94 22.56 22.95
CA THR A 276 7.81 21.65 23.22
C THR A 276 7.13 21.30 21.90
N ILE A 277 7.42 20.11 21.39
CA ILE A 277 6.86 19.62 20.14
C ILE A 277 5.85 18.51 20.46
N ARG A 278 4.71 18.56 19.84
CA ARG A 278 3.67 17.53 19.96
C ARG A 278 3.49 16.79 18.65
N HIS A 279 3.17 15.51 18.79
CA HIS A 279 2.77 14.62 17.74
C HIS A 279 1.35 14.13 18.02
N ARG A 280 0.42 14.47 17.13
CA ARG A 280 -0.97 14.01 17.21
C ARG A 280 -1.35 13.25 15.96
N ASP A 281 -2.22 12.25 16.12
CA ASP A 281 -2.69 11.35 15.07
C ASP A 281 -4.22 11.26 15.08
N PHE A 282 -4.83 11.25 13.89
CA PHE A 282 -6.27 11.04 13.78
C PHE A 282 -6.65 9.59 14.07
N ARG A 283 -7.56 9.40 14.97
CA ARG A 283 -8.04 8.07 15.35
C ARG A 283 -8.75 7.38 14.18
N SER A 284 -8.02 6.61 13.37
CA SER A 284 -8.58 5.87 12.24
C SER A 284 -9.24 6.78 11.20
N ASP A 285 -8.50 7.77 10.70
CA ASP A 285 -8.96 8.84 9.81
C ASP A 285 -9.92 8.38 8.69
N TYR A 286 -9.50 7.56 7.75
CA TYR A 286 -10.37 7.12 6.65
C TYR A 286 -11.65 6.38 7.11
N PRO A 287 -11.62 5.45 8.08
CA PRO A 287 -12.83 4.93 8.71
C PRO A 287 -13.74 6.00 9.33
N THR A 288 -13.14 7.03 9.91
CA THR A 288 -13.87 8.18 10.45
C THR A 288 -14.70 8.85 9.38
N GLN A 289 -14.11 9.16 8.21
CA GLN A 289 -14.83 9.80 7.10
C GLN A 289 -16.03 8.96 6.62
N ILE A 290 -15.90 7.63 6.60
CA ILE A 290 -17.02 6.73 6.26
C ILE A 290 -18.15 6.83 7.29
N ARG A 291 -17.83 7.09 8.56
CA ARG A 291 -18.82 7.07 9.66
C ARG A 291 -19.45 8.43 9.97
N VAL A 292 -18.70 9.52 9.83
CA VAL A 292 -19.17 10.85 10.24
C VAL A 292 -19.70 11.69 9.08
N SER A 293 -19.18 11.51 7.86
CA SER A 293 -19.51 12.40 6.74
C SER A 293 -20.88 12.10 6.12
N ASP A 294 -21.59 13.15 5.75
CA ASP A 294 -22.79 13.17 4.90
C ASP A 294 -22.52 13.68 3.48
N ARG A 295 -21.25 13.94 3.14
CA ARG A 295 -20.82 14.46 1.82
C ARG A 295 -20.43 13.34 0.83
N CYS A 296 -20.86 12.10 1.07
CA CYS A 296 -20.61 10.99 0.13
C CYS A 296 -21.51 11.12 -1.12
N PRO A 297 -20.99 10.98 -2.35
CA PRO A 297 -21.81 10.98 -3.56
C PRO A 297 -22.67 9.71 -3.62
N VAL A 298 -23.95 9.81 -3.32
CA VAL A 298 -24.94 8.71 -3.29
C VAL A 298 -25.91 8.74 -4.45
N GLY A 299 -25.93 9.82 -5.22
CA GLY A 299 -26.77 10.04 -6.39
C GLY A 299 -26.08 9.67 -7.72
N LYS A 300 -26.85 9.79 -8.81
CA LYS A 300 -26.30 9.79 -10.16
C LYS A 300 -25.53 11.07 -10.41
N TRP A 301 -24.39 10.97 -11.05
CA TRP A 301 -23.67 12.14 -11.55
C TRP A 301 -24.35 12.72 -12.78
N ASN A 302 -24.56 14.04 -12.77
CA ASN A 302 -25.11 14.79 -13.88
C ASN A 302 -24.11 15.87 -14.31
N LEU A 303 -24.00 16.10 -15.61
CA LEU A 303 -23.33 17.25 -16.17
C LEU A 303 -24.22 18.49 -15.92
N ILE A 304 -23.70 19.42 -15.12
CA ILE A 304 -24.43 20.67 -14.78
C ILE A 304 -24.02 21.79 -15.73
N TYR A 305 -22.72 21.84 -16.04
CA TYR A 305 -22.14 22.85 -16.91
C TYR A 305 -21.03 22.23 -17.78
N GLU A 306 -21.01 22.63 -19.05
CA GLU A 306 -19.89 22.42 -19.98
C GLU A 306 -19.70 23.75 -20.72
N TRP A 307 -18.44 24.18 -20.82
CA TRP A 307 -18.13 25.49 -21.39
C TRP A 307 -18.51 25.57 -22.86
N GLU A 308 -19.21 26.64 -23.20
CA GLU A 308 -19.53 27.05 -24.56
C GLU A 308 -19.31 28.57 -24.71
N PRO A 309 -19.02 29.10 -25.91
CA PRO A 309 -18.86 30.52 -26.12
C PRO A 309 -20.08 31.32 -25.64
N GLY A 310 -19.84 32.27 -24.75
CA GLY A 310 -20.90 33.12 -24.17
C GLY A 310 -21.53 32.58 -22.90
N LEU A 311 -21.20 31.37 -22.44
CA LEU A 311 -21.62 30.86 -21.17
C LEU A 311 -20.46 30.91 -20.16
N SER A 312 -20.79 31.14 -18.90
CA SER A 312 -19.84 31.10 -17.79
C SER A 312 -20.46 30.43 -16.56
N PHE A 313 -19.65 29.83 -15.74
CA PHE A 313 -20.04 29.27 -14.45
C PHE A 313 -19.06 29.80 -13.39
N SER A 314 -19.59 30.28 -12.27
CA SER A 314 -18.81 30.94 -11.23
C SER A 314 -18.53 30.03 -10.05
N TRP A 315 -17.51 30.37 -9.27
CA TRP A 315 -17.24 29.69 -8.01
C TRP A 315 -18.38 29.82 -6.99
N ALA A 316 -19.14 30.93 -7.00
CA ALA A 316 -20.31 31.10 -6.14
C ALA A 316 -21.40 30.05 -6.47
N GLU A 317 -21.59 29.74 -7.76
CA GLU A 317 -22.51 28.65 -8.17
C GLU A 317 -22.00 27.26 -7.80
N VAL A 318 -20.69 27.04 -7.86
CA VAL A 318 -20.08 25.79 -7.34
C VAL A 318 -20.32 25.67 -5.84
N ASP A 319 -20.07 26.74 -5.08
CA ASP A 319 -20.22 26.75 -3.62
C ASP A 319 -21.71 26.55 -3.19
N GLU A 320 -22.65 27.11 -3.95
CA GLU A 320 -24.08 26.87 -3.71
C GLU A 320 -24.46 25.42 -3.98
N LEU A 321 -23.94 24.85 -5.08
CA LEU A 321 -24.20 23.46 -5.45
C LEU A 321 -23.59 22.48 -4.45
N ALA A 322 -22.41 22.79 -3.91
CA ALA A 322 -21.68 21.98 -2.94
C ALA A 322 -22.40 21.85 -1.58
N LYS A 323 -23.40 22.65 -1.27
CA LYS A 323 -24.16 22.57 -0.02
C LYS A 323 -24.91 21.23 0.15
N ASP A 324 -25.32 20.61 -0.96
CA ASP A 324 -26.10 19.37 -0.94
C ASP A 324 -25.71 18.37 -2.04
N HIS A 325 -24.65 18.68 -2.80
CA HIS A 325 -24.08 17.83 -3.84
C HIS A 325 -22.58 17.67 -3.67
N ALA A 326 -22.09 16.50 -3.97
CA ALA A 326 -20.70 16.23 -4.31
C ALA A 326 -20.44 16.78 -5.71
N VAL A 327 -19.37 17.56 -5.89
CA VAL A 327 -19.12 18.30 -7.13
C VAL A 327 -17.71 18.00 -7.67
N LEU A 328 -17.60 17.66 -8.95
CA LEU A 328 -16.33 17.59 -9.68
C LEU A 328 -16.25 18.81 -10.61
N VAL A 329 -15.18 19.58 -10.48
CA VAL A 329 -14.99 20.82 -11.24
C VAL A 329 -13.72 20.71 -12.08
N SER A 330 -13.90 20.80 -13.40
CA SER A 330 -12.79 20.88 -14.36
C SER A 330 -12.49 22.37 -14.65
N VAL A 331 -11.25 22.75 -14.46
CA VAL A 331 -10.82 24.16 -14.50
C VAL A 331 -9.54 24.30 -15.31
N ILE A 332 -9.49 25.30 -16.18
CA ILE A 332 -8.23 25.82 -16.70
C ILE A 332 -7.66 26.76 -15.64
N VAL A 333 -6.46 26.42 -15.17
CA VAL A 333 -5.72 27.21 -14.16
C VAL A 333 -4.48 27.81 -14.82
N ALA A 334 -4.19 29.07 -14.52
CA ALA A 334 -2.98 29.72 -14.99
C ALA A 334 -2.31 30.50 -13.83
N ASP A 335 -0.99 30.56 -13.93
CA ASP A 335 -0.12 31.40 -13.08
C ASP A 335 -0.43 31.28 -11.59
N MET A 336 -0.37 30.02 -11.11
CA MET A 336 -0.57 29.73 -9.68
C MET A 336 0.64 30.20 -8.88
N GLU A 337 0.36 30.85 -7.75
CA GLU A 337 1.38 31.22 -6.79
C GLU A 337 0.85 31.03 -5.36
N LEU A 338 1.62 30.34 -4.53
CA LEU A 338 1.27 30.10 -3.13
C LEU A 338 1.25 31.43 -2.36
N ARG A 339 0.20 31.68 -1.59
CA ARG A 339 0.06 32.90 -0.81
C ARG A 339 1.12 32.98 0.26
N LYS A 340 1.58 34.21 0.55
CA LYS A 340 2.55 34.47 1.63
C LYS A 340 1.99 33.96 2.97
N GLY A 341 2.83 33.29 3.75
CA GLY A 341 2.46 32.74 5.05
C GLY A 341 1.93 31.29 5.01
N VAL A 342 1.56 30.76 3.86
CA VAL A 342 1.19 29.34 3.74
C VAL A 342 2.45 28.49 3.67
N THR A 343 2.59 27.56 4.61
CA THR A 343 3.79 26.72 4.76
C THR A 343 3.57 25.27 4.37
N LEU A 344 2.31 24.85 4.19
CA LEU A 344 1.92 23.53 3.71
C LEU A 344 1.23 23.67 2.34
N PRO A 345 1.96 23.61 1.21
CA PRO A 345 1.37 23.73 -0.12
C PRO A 345 0.53 22.52 -0.48
N TYR A 346 -0.69 22.76 -0.96
CA TYR A 346 -1.65 21.70 -1.24
C TYR A 346 -1.53 21.11 -2.65
N ALA A 347 -1.24 21.95 -3.66
CA ALA A 347 -1.22 21.55 -5.05
C ALA A 347 -0.16 20.49 -5.36
N GLN A 348 -0.57 19.29 -5.76
CA GLN A 348 0.33 18.21 -6.12
C GLN A 348 0.77 18.33 -7.59
N GLU A 349 2.07 18.49 -7.85
CA GLU A 349 2.64 18.68 -9.19
C GLU A 349 2.13 17.67 -10.22
N SER A 350 2.12 16.38 -9.90
CA SER A 350 1.71 15.33 -10.82
C SER A 350 0.26 15.43 -11.27
N LYS A 351 -0.61 16.10 -10.53
CA LYS A 351 -2.02 16.34 -10.92
C LYS A 351 -2.14 17.45 -11.94
N PHE A 352 -1.31 18.47 -11.83
CA PHE A 352 -1.34 19.65 -12.71
C PHE A 352 -0.55 19.41 -14.01
N THR A 353 0.47 18.59 -13.98
CA THR A 353 1.27 18.26 -15.18
C THR A 353 0.62 17.19 -16.05
N LEU A 354 -0.30 16.38 -15.52
CA LEU A 354 -0.93 15.27 -16.25
C LEU A 354 -1.70 15.71 -17.53
N ALA A 355 -2.34 16.87 -17.47
CA ALA A 355 -3.11 17.44 -18.58
C ALA A 355 -2.61 18.85 -18.95
N ALA A 356 -1.31 19.10 -18.77
CA ALA A 356 -0.71 20.39 -19.00
C ALA A 356 -0.79 20.81 -20.49
N HIS A 357 -1.05 22.08 -20.72
CA HIS A 357 -0.85 22.70 -22.02
C HIS A 357 0.64 22.88 -22.31
N THR A 358 1.00 23.12 -23.57
CA THR A 358 2.39 23.22 -24.00
C THR A 358 3.17 24.38 -23.36
N ASP A 359 2.44 25.41 -22.90
CA ASP A 359 2.99 26.59 -22.22
C ASP A 359 3.07 26.45 -20.70
N PHE A 360 2.54 25.35 -20.11
CA PHE A 360 2.60 25.12 -18.67
C PHE A 360 3.98 24.64 -18.22
N ARG A 361 4.46 25.20 -17.11
CA ARG A 361 5.61 24.67 -16.37
C ARG A 361 5.48 24.92 -14.86
N ALA A 362 5.95 23.96 -14.09
CA ALA A 362 6.10 24.06 -12.65
C ALA A 362 7.41 24.80 -12.35
N ALA A 363 7.35 26.09 -12.01
CA ALA A 363 8.50 26.96 -11.89
C ALA A 363 9.22 26.82 -10.53
N VAL A 364 8.45 26.66 -9.44
CA VAL A 364 8.99 26.31 -8.11
C VAL A 364 8.21 25.15 -7.56
N VAL A 365 8.92 24.07 -7.20
CA VAL A 365 8.36 22.84 -6.64
C VAL A 365 9.07 22.52 -5.33
N ASP A 366 8.29 22.24 -4.30
CA ASP A 366 8.78 21.78 -3.01
C ASP A 366 8.29 20.34 -2.77
N ASN A 367 9.18 19.37 -2.93
CA ASN A 367 8.91 17.95 -2.71
C ASN A 367 7.60 17.48 -3.40
N GLY A 368 7.46 17.77 -4.71
CA GLY A 368 6.29 17.42 -5.52
C GLY A 368 5.04 18.26 -5.25
N ARG A 369 5.17 19.39 -4.54
CA ARG A 369 4.12 20.37 -4.33
C ARG A 369 4.44 21.67 -5.03
N LEU A 370 3.46 22.22 -5.76
CA LEU A 370 3.62 23.44 -6.51
C LEU A 370 3.65 24.66 -5.59
N ILE A 371 4.69 25.46 -5.69
CA ILE A 371 4.79 26.77 -5.05
C ILE A 371 4.43 27.86 -6.07
N LYS A 372 5.01 27.79 -7.26
CA LYS A 372 4.78 28.74 -8.35
C LYS A 372 4.74 28.03 -9.69
N THR A 373 3.84 28.43 -10.56
CA THR A 373 3.73 27.91 -11.94
C THR A 373 3.72 29.05 -12.93
N ARG A 374 4.01 28.75 -14.21
CA ARG A 374 3.80 29.64 -15.35
C ARG A 374 2.98 28.92 -16.41
N GLY A 375 2.24 29.69 -17.22
CA GLY A 375 1.37 29.15 -18.24
C GLY A 375 0.11 28.48 -17.65
N ARG A 376 -0.53 27.62 -18.41
CA ARG A 376 -1.85 27.09 -18.05
C ARG A 376 -1.94 25.58 -18.17
N THR A 377 -2.80 25.00 -17.34
CA THR A 377 -3.14 23.58 -17.37
C THR A 377 -4.62 23.37 -17.09
N THR A 378 -5.10 22.18 -17.43
CA THR A 378 -6.48 21.77 -17.08
C THR A 378 -6.40 20.73 -15.97
N VAL A 379 -7.20 20.91 -14.91
CA VAL A 379 -7.28 19.95 -13.82
C VAL A 379 -8.72 19.76 -13.36
N THR A 380 -9.07 18.52 -13.02
CA THR A 380 -10.39 18.19 -12.44
C THR A 380 -10.19 17.72 -11.02
N LEU A 381 -10.83 18.41 -10.09
CA LEU A 381 -10.77 18.09 -8.65
C LEU A 381 -12.17 18.17 -8.03
N SER A 382 -12.30 17.63 -6.80
CA SER A 382 -13.51 17.82 -6.00
C SER A 382 -13.66 19.27 -5.54
N GLU A 383 -14.87 19.66 -5.19
CA GLU A 383 -15.16 20.97 -4.57
C GLU A 383 -14.33 21.17 -3.30
N ILE A 384 -14.08 20.09 -2.55
CA ILE A 384 -13.27 20.09 -1.32
C ILE A 384 -11.83 20.53 -1.63
N ASP A 385 -11.21 19.85 -2.59
CA ASP A 385 -9.83 20.17 -3.00
C ASP A 385 -9.72 21.58 -3.58
N TRP A 386 -10.72 22.01 -4.36
CA TRP A 386 -10.78 23.39 -4.91
C TRP A 386 -10.94 24.45 -3.84
N GLU A 387 -11.71 24.19 -2.79
CA GLU A 387 -11.84 25.12 -1.67
C GLU A 387 -10.50 25.38 -1.00
N ILE A 388 -9.74 24.33 -0.71
CA ILE A 388 -8.39 24.45 -0.13
C ILE A 388 -7.45 25.21 -1.06
N LEU A 389 -7.44 24.88 -2.36
CA LEU A 389 -6.59 25.55 -3.34
C LEU A 389 -6.92 27.06 -3.47
N ARG A 390 -8.18 27.41 -3.53
CA ARG A 390 -8.62 28.82 -3.61
C ARG A 390 -8.21 29.65 -2.37
N LYS A 391 -8.15 29.00 -1.20
CA LYS A 391 -7.65 29.64 0.03
C LYS A 391 -6.14 29.85 -0.01
N GLN A 392 -5.39 28.86 -0.53
CA GLN A 392 -3.92 28.86 -0.46
C GLN A 392 -3.22 29.59 -1.61
N TYR A 393 -3.81 29.65 -2.80
CA TYR A 393 -3.14 30.16 -4.01
C TYR A 393 -3.79 31.42 -4.57
N THR A 394 -2.99 32.29 -5.15
CA THR A 394 -3.42 33.23 -6.18
C THR A 394 -3.32 32.53 -7.53
N MET A 395 -4.34 32.63 -8.38
CA MET A 395 -4.38 31.95 -9.67
C MET A 395 -5.51 32.52 -10.54
N THR A 396 -5.34 32.46 -11.85
CA THR A 396 -6.41 32.71 -12.80
C THR A 396 -7.13 31.41 -13.10
N THR A 397 -8.46 31.39 -13.01
CA THR A 397 -9.28 30.19 -13.22
C THR A 397 -10.38 30.40 -14.25
N THR A 398 -10.61 29.40 -15.10
CA THR A 398 -11.77 29.32 -15.99
C THR A 398 -12.43 27.95 -15.81
N ILE A 399 -13.61 27.90 -15.25
CA ILE A 399 -14.40 26.67 -15.12
C ILE A 399 -14.86 26.22 -16.51
N ILE A 400 -14.53 24.96 -16.86
CA ILE A 400 -14.86 24.39 -18.17
C ILE A 400 -15.87 23.26 -18.10
N ALA A 401 -16.00 22.57 -16.97
CA ALA A 401 -17.07 21.60 -16.75
C ALA A 401 -17.38 21.46 -15.26
N VAL A 402 -18.64 21.22 -14.94
CA VAL A 402 -19.12 20.93 -13.59
C VAL A 402 -20.02 19.71 -13.63
N ARG A 403 -19.70 18.71 -12.82
CA ARG A 403 -20.56 17.54 -12.59
C ARG A 403 -20.96 17.51 -11.12
N ALA A 404 -22.21 17.10 -10.87
CA ALA A 404 -22.70 17.00 -9.51
C ALA A 404 -23.51 15.73 -9.29
N ALA A 405 -23.40 15.19 -8.08
CA ALA A 405 -24.19 14.08 -7.60
C ALA A 405 -24.76 14.41 -6.22
N LYS A 406 -26.02 14.05 -5.96
CA LYS A 406 -26.58 14.22 -4.63
C LYS A 406 -25.70 13.56 -3.59
N CYS A 407 -25.39 14.28 -2.53
CA CYS A 407 -24.61 13.75 -1.42
C CYS A 407 -25.50 13.22 -0.28
N GLY A 408 -24.90 12.47 0.62
CA GLY A 408 -25.51 11.89 1.81
C GLY A 408 -24.51 11.02 2.57
N ARG A 409 -24.98 10.34 3.60
CA ARG A 409 -24.13 9.42 4.36
C ARG A 409 -23.68 8.24 3.53
N TYR A 410 -22.50 7.72 3.81
CA TYR A 410 -22.00 6.50 3.17
C TYR A 410 -23.00 5.35 3.30
N PRO A 411 -23.06 4.42 2.32
CA PRO A 411 -23.97 3.28 2.37
C PRO A 411 -23.86 2.50 3.66
N GLN A 412 -25.00 2.08 4.24
CA GLN A 412 -25.05 1.41 5.54
C GLN A 412 -24.12 0.18 5.62
N TYR A 413 -24.01 -0.61 4.55
CA TYR A 413 -23.13 -1.77 4.54
C TYR A 413 -21.64 -1.43 4.74
N LEU A 414 -21.20 -0.23 4.28
CA LEU A 414 -19.84 0.26 4.54
C LEU A 414 -19.68 0.70 5.98
N GLN A 415 -20.69 1.38 6.53
CA GLN A 415 -20.69 1.76 7.94
C GLN A 415 -20.67 0.53 8.85
N ASP A 416 -21.50 -0.49 8.55
CA ASP A 416 -21.59 -1.72 9.36
C ASP A 416 -20.25 -2.49 9.40
N VAL A 417 -19.59 -2.67 8.26
CA VAL A 417 -18.30 -3.38 8.22
C VAL A 417 -17.18 -2.56 8.88
N THR A 418 -17.28 -1.23 8.81
CA THR A 418 -16.36 -0.32 9.50
C THR A 418 -16.53 -0.44 11.01
N ASP A 419 -17.77 -0.43 11.51
CA ASP A 419 -18.09 -0.59 12.93
C ASP A 419 -17.64 -1.95 13.48
N GLU A 420 -17.81 -3.04 12.71
CA GLU A 420 -17.34 -4.37 13.11
C GLU A 420 -15.82 -4.39 13.33
N TYR A 421 -15.04 -3.88 12.39
CA TYR A 421 -13.59 -3.88 12.50
C TYR A 421 -13.07 -2.89 13.54
N TYR A 422 -13.73 -1.74 13.71
CA TYR A 422 -13.38 -0.76 14.73
C TYR A 422 -13.64 -1.31 16.13
N ARG A 423 -14.78 -1.99 16.33
CA ARG A 423 -15.10 -2.71 17.57
C ARG A 423 -14.02 -3.74 17.88
N GLY A 424 -13.65 -4.59 16.92
CA GLY A 424 -12.58 -5.57 17.10
C GLY A 424 -11.26 -4.92 17.48
N LYS A 425 -10.87 -3.81 16.80
CA LYS A 425 -9.66 -3.03 17.15
C LYS A 425 -9.70 -2.57 18.61
N TYR A 426 -10.83 -2.03 19.06
CA TYR A 426 -10.97 -1.51 20.42
C TYR A 426 -10.95 -2.63 21.48
N GLU A 427 -11.72 -3.68 21.29
CA GLU A 427 -11.81 -4.82 22.19
C GLU A 427 -10.45 -5.52 22.37
N TYR A 428 -9.71 -5.76 21.29
CA TYR A 428 -8.36 -6.34 21.37
C TYR A 428 -7.37 -5.40 22.05
N LYS A 429 -7.44 -4.08 21.82
CA LYS A 429 -6.60 -3.09 22.52
C LYS A 429 -6.86 -3.11 24.01
N GLN A 430 -8.11 -3.23 24.43
CA GLN A 430 -8.50 -3.34 25.83
C GLN A 430 -8.05 -4.68 26.42
N ARG A 431 -8.28 -5.79 25.73
CA ARG A 431 -7.85 -7.13 26.16
C ARG A 431 -6.34 -7.19 26.44
N ILE A 432 -5.52 -6.59 25.56
CA ILE A 432 -4.06 -6.53 25.77
C ILE A 432 -3.73 -5.78 27.06
N LYS A 433 -4.39 -4.66 27.34
CA LYS A 433 -4.19 -3.92 28.59
C LYS A 433 -4.54 -4.76 29.80
N ASP A 434 -5.64 -5.49 29.76
CA ASP A 434 -6.11 -6.32 30.86
C ASP A 434 -5.20 -7.54 31.07
N LEU A 435 -4.77 -8.21 30.01
CA LEU A 435 -3.80 -9.30 30.08
C LEU A 435 -2.46 -8.84 30.69
N LYS A 436 -1.94 -7.68 30.26
CA LYS A 436 -0.71 -7.10 30.85
C LYS A 436 -0.86 -6.77 32.32
N LYS A 437 -2.01 -6.22 32.74
CA LYS A 437 -2.30 -5.94 34.16
C LYS A 437 -2.41 -7.20 35.01
N GLN A 438 -2.93 -8.28 34.43
CA GLN A 438 -3.10 -9.57 35.14
C GLN A 438 -1.80 -10.40 35.16
N GLY A 439 -0.72 -9.94 34.51
CA GLY A 439 0.52 -10.71 34.38
C GLY A 439 0.34 -12.00 33.58
N ALA A 440 -0.57 -11.99 32.61
CA ALA A 440 -0.87 -13.15 31.77
C ALA A 440 0.37 -13.65 31.00
N PRO A 441 0.38 -14.93 30.59
CA PRO A 441 1.46 -15.48 29.78
C PRO A 441 1.72 -14.64 28.51
N GLU A 442 2.99 -14.48 28.16
CA GLU A 442 3.41 -13.68 26.98
C GLU A 442 2.80 -14.21 25.67
N GLU A 443 2.44 -15.49 25.62
CA GLU A 443 1.78 -16.12 24.48
C GLU A 443 0.35 -15.57 24.29
N GLU A 444 -0.43 -15.42 25.35
CA GLU A 444 -1.79 -14.85 25.29
C GLU A 444 -1.78 -13.36 24.92
N ILE A 445 -0.80 -12.61 25.41
CA ILE A 445 -0.63 -11.20 25.05
C ILE A 445 -0.32 -11.09 23.55
N ARG A 446 0.58 -11.94 23.02
CA ARG A 446 0.94 -11.98 21.60
C ARG A 446 -0.24 -12.34 20.69
N GLU A 447 -1.08 -13.30 21.10
CA GLU A 447 -2.28 -13.65 20.34
C GLU A 447 -3.27 -12.48 20.26
N ALA A 448 -3.43 -11.74 21.34
CA ALA A 448 -4.27 -10.54 21.36
C ALA A 448 -3.65 -9.40 20.51
N GLU A 449 -2.33 -9.22 20.54
CA GLU A 449 -1.61 -8.27 19.69
C GLU A 449 -1.72 -8.62 18.21
N ALA A 450 -1.65 -9.90 17.85
CA ALA A 450 -1.88 -10.36 16.47
C ALA A 450 -3.31 -10.08 15.98
N SER A 451 -4.29 -10.33 16.83
CA SER A 451 -5.71 -10.04 16.55
C SER A 451 -5.95 -8.54 16.38
N LEU A 452 -5.32 -7.70 17.22
CA LEU A 452 -5.36 -6.24 17.08
C LEU A 452 -4.75 -5.79 15.75
N ALA A 453 -3.58 -6.31 15.39
CA ALA A 453 -2.91 -5.99 14.13
C ALA A 453 -3.78 -6.38 12.90
N LYS A 454 -4.47 -7.53 12.98
CA LYS A 454 -5.39 -7.99 11.94
C LYS A 454 -6.63 -7.06 11.84
N ALA A 455 -7.23 -6.68 12.96
CA ALA A 455 -8.36 -5.75 13.00
C ALA A 455 -7.99 -4.38 12.44
N LYS A 456 -6.83 -3.82 12.80
CA LYS A 456 -6.31 -2.57 12.22
C LYS A 456 -6.10 -2.67 10.71
N ALA A 457 -5.48 -3.74 10.23
CA ALA A 457 -5.23 -3.94 8.81
C ALA A 457 -6.54 -4.04 8.01
N ARG A 458 -7.55 -4.74 8.54
CA ARG A 458 -8.87 -4.85 7.91
C ARG A 458 -9.60 -3.52 7.89
N LEU A 459 -9.59 -2.80 9.00
CA LEU A 459 -10.21 -1.48 9.11
C LEU A 459 -9.67 -0.50 8.06
N ASN A 460 -8.34 -0.41 7.94
CA ASN A 460 -7.71 0.43 6.91
C ASN A 460 -7.98 -0.06 5.47
N SER A 461 -8.19 -1.37 5.30
CA SER A 461 -8.50 -1.95 3.98
C SER A 461 -9.92 -1.63 3.49
N VAL A 462 -10.85 -1.20 4.36
CA VAL A 462 -12.20 -0.77 3.95
C VAL A 462 -12.12 0.38 2.96
N TYR A 463 -11.34 1.40 3.29
CA TYR A 463 -11.08 2.52 2.38
C TYR A 463 -10.38 2.05 1.08
N GLY A 464 -9.28 1.30 1.19
CA GLY A 464 -8.55 0.81 0.01
C GLY A 464 -9.40 -0.04 -0.92
N MET A 465 -10.41 -0.73 -0.39
CA MET A 465 -11.40 -1.43 -1.19
C MET A 465 -12.25 -0.44 -2.00
N CYS A 466 -12.69 0.68 -1.41
CA CYS A 466 -13.48 1.72 -2.10
C CYS A 466 -12.66 2.42 -3.19
N ALA A 467 -11.39 2.75 -2.90
CA ALA A 467 -10.49 3.44 -3.82
C ALA A 467 -9.90 2.53 -4.91
N THR A 468 -10.31 1.27 -4.96
CA THR A 468 -9.84 0.35 -6.00
C THR A 468 -10.38 0.74 -7.37
N ASP A 469 -9.49 1.00 -8.32
CA ASP A 469 -9.82 1.36 -9.70
C ASP A 469 -10.74 0.30 -10.35
N VAL A 470 -11.78 0.75 -11.02
CA VAL A 470 -12.81 -0.12 -11.64
C VAL A 470 -12.25 -0.80 -12.87
N VAL A 471 -11.59 -0.04 -13.73
CA VAL A 471 -10.92 -0.53 -14.94
C VAL A 471 -9.42 -0.46 -14.68
N ARG A 472 -8.80 -1.63 -14.56
CA ARG A 472 -7.37 -1.76 -14.21
C ARG A 472 -6.55 -2.08 -15.44
N LEU A 473 -5.28 -1.66 -15.39
CA LEU A 473 -4.26 -2.21 -16.27
C LEU A 473 -4.20 -3.73 -16.06
N SER A 474 -4.29 -4.47 -17.15
CA SER A 474 -3.99 -5.90 -17.14
C SER A 474 -2.55 -6.08 -17.57
N TYR A 475 -1.74 -6.62 -16.70
CA TYR A 475 -0.34 -6.94 -16.99
C TYR A 475 -0.28 -8.35 -17.57
N ASN A 476 0.43 -8.49 -18.66
CA ASN A 476 0.63 -9.75 -19.35
C ASN A 476 2.14 -9.95 -19.58
N MET A 477 2.56 -11.19 -19.51
CA MET A 477 3.90 -11.60 -19.87
C MET A 477 3.80 -12.53 -21.08
N ASP A 478 4.59 -12.25 -22.09
CA ASP A 478 4.77 -13.17 -23.20
C ASP A 478 5.58 -14.39 -22.71
N PRO A 479 5.00 -15.58 -22.68
CA PRO A 479 5.68 -16.75 -22.13
C PRO A 479 6.84 -17.26 -22.99
N GLU A 480 6.93 -16.86 -24.28
CA GLU A 480 8.02 -17.25 -25.18
C GLU A 480 9.22 -16.31 -25.02
N THR A 481 8.98 -15.00 -24.93
CA THR A 481 10.04 -13.99 -24.85
C THR A 481 10.35 -13.55 -23.43
N GLY A 482 9.42 -13.73 -22.48
CA GLY A 482 9.49 -13.18 -21.13
C GLY A 482 9.12 -11.70 -21.03
N GLU A 483 8.83 -11.05 -22.16
CA GLU A 483 8.53 -9.62 -22.19
C GLU A 483 7.20 -9.30 -21.50
N TRP A 484 7.22 -8.21 -20.72
CA TRP A 484 6.04 -7.72 -19.99
C TRP A 484 5.39 -6.58 -20.76
N THR A 485 4.09 -6.73 -20.95
CA THR A 485 3.22 -5.72 -21.55
C THR A 485 2.04 -5.41 -20.62
N HIS A 486 1.37 -4.32 -20.86
CA HIS A 486 0.11 -4.01 -20.20
C HIS A 486 -0.92 -3.50 -21.20
N THR A 487 -2.19 -3.74 -20.89
CA THR A 487 -3.30 -3.26 -21.71
C THR A 487 -3.37 -1.74 -21.66
N GLU A 488 -3.33 -1.07 -22.79
CA GLU A 488 -3.59 0.37 -22.86
C GLU A 488 -5.04 0.67 -22.50
N LEU A 489 -5.26 1.68 -21.66
CA LEU A 489 -6.58 2.15 -21.29
C LEU A 489 -7.16 3.07 -22.36
N THR A 490 -7.46 2.52 -23.53
CA THR A 490 -8.16 3.23 -24.59
C THR A 490 -9.60 3.56 -24.17
N THR A 491 -10.24 4.50 -24.88
CA THR A 491 -11.65 4.85 -24.67
C THR A 491 -12.54 3.61 -24.65
N GLN A 492 -12.40 2.72 -25.60
CA GLN A 492 -13.20 1.50 -25.73
C GLN A 492 -12.96 0.53 -24.56
N VAL A 493 -11.71 0.30 -24.17
CA VAL A 493 -11.36 -0.57 -23.03
C VAL A 493 -11.97 -0.05 -21.73
N ILE A 494 -11.99 1.26 -21.54
CA ILE A 494 -12.63 1.86 -20.35
C ILE A 494 -14.14 1.67 -20.38
N GLU A 495 -14.82 1.91 -21.50
CA GLU A 495 -16.26 1.73 -21.65
C GLU A 495 -16.67 0.28 -21.43
N ASP A 496 -16.01 -0.66 -22.09
CA ASP A 496 -16.27 -2.10 -21.95
C ASP A 496 -16.03 -2.58 -20.52
N GLY A 497 -14.95 -2.13 -19.89
CA GLY A 497 -14.60 -2.45 -18.52
C GLY A 497 -15.63 -1.93 -17.50
N LEU A 498 -16.12 -0.71 -17.67
CA LEU A 498 -17.20 -0.15 -16.85
C LEU A 498 -18.49 -0.94 -17.03
N ASP A 499 -18.87 -1.25 -18.27
CA ASP A 499 -20.06 -2.03 -18.56
C ASP A 499 -19.99 -3.42 -17.96
N GLU A 500 -18.87 -4.09 -18.10
CA GLU A 500 -18.63 -5.40 -17.48
C GLU A 500 -18.71 -5.33 -15.95
N PHE A 501 -18.07 -4.31 -15.35
CA PHE A 501 -18.09 -4.12 -13.90
C PHE A 501 -19.52 -3.96 -13.36
N TYR A 502 -20.32 -3.08 -13.93
CA TYR A 502 -21.68 -2.85 -13.46
C TYR A 502 -22.67 -3.99 -13.79
N ARG A 503 -22.40 -4.77 -14.82
CA ARG A 503 -23.17 -5.98 -15.16
C ARG A 503 -22.91 -7.15 -14.21
N LYS A 504 -21.69 -7.28 -13.68
CA LYS A 504 -21.34 -8.35 -12.74
C LYS A 504 -22.13 -8.25 -11.43
N ARG A 505 -22.82 -9.32 -11.05
CA ARG A 505 -23.54 -9.40 -9.76
C ARG A 505 -22.62 -9.30 -8.54
N SER A 506 -21.35 -9.66 -8.72
CA SER A 506 -20.32 -9.60 -7.69
C SER A 506 -19.79 -8.19 -7.43
N SER A 507 -20.04 -7.22 -8.31
CA SER A 507 -19.63 -5.83 -8.14
C SER A 507 -20.61 -5.08 -7.24
N PHE A 508 -20.09 -4.32 -6.28
CA PHE A 508 -20.89 -3.60 -5.28
C PHE A 508 -20.18 -2.35 -4.73
N MET A 509 -18.96 -2.07 -5.18
CA MET A 509 -18.15 -0.95 -4.71
C MET A 509 -18.27 0.21 -5.67
N SER A 510 -18.48 1.42 -5.13
CA SER A 510 -18.52 2.66 -5.90
C SER A 510 -17.21 3.42 -5.76
N TYR A 511 -16.48 3.60 -6.86
CA TYR A 511 -15.15 4.20 -6.91
C TYR A 511 -15.12 5.63 -6.33
N GLN A 512 -16.15 6.43 -6.64
CA GLN A 512 -16.27 7.79 -6.13
C GLN A 512 -16.32 7.90 -4.60
N HIS A 513 -16.74 6.84 -3.90
CA HIS A 513 -16.72 6.82 -2.43
C HIS A 513 -15.30 6.94 -1.88
N GLY A 514 -14.32 6.25 -2.50
CA GLY A 514 -12.93 6.32 -2.09
C GLY A 514 -12.30 7.71 -2.31
N ILE A 515 -12.72 8.43 -3.36
CA ILE A 515 -12.22 9.77 -3.66
C ILE A 515 -12.62 10.74 -2.54
N TYR A 516 -13.90 10.70 -2.14
CA TYR A 516 -14.41 11.58 -1.09
C TYR A 516 -13.89 11.23 0.30
N VAL A 517 -13.58 9.96 0.61
CA VAL A 517 -12.90 9.62 1.87
C VAL A 517 -11.57 10.36 2.00
N THR A 518 -10.74 10.34 0.96
CA THR A 518 -9.42 11.00 1.04
C THR A 518 -9.50 12.52 0.93
N ALA A 519 -10.46 13.05 0.19
CA ALA A 519 -10.67 14.51 0.11
C ALA A 519 -11.10 15.07 1.47
N LEU A 520 -12.04 14.43 2.15
CA LEU A 520 -12.50 14.79 3.49
C LEU A 520 -11.40 14.64 4.54
N ALA A 521 -10.59 13.59 4.47
CA ALA A 521 -9.44 13.41 5.36
C ALA A 521 -8.40 14.53 5.19
N ARG A 522 -8.14 14.96 3.95
CA ARG A 522 -7.26 16.11 3.69
C ARG A 522 -7.87 17.43 4.17
N GLU A 523 -9.17 17.63 4.02
CA GLU A 523 -9.88 18.80 4.54
C GLU A 523 -9.74 18.88 6.05
N GLU A 524 -9.95 17.76 6.75
CA GLU A 524 -9.80 17.66 8.20
C GLU A 524 -8.35 17.95 8.65
N LEU A 525 -7.37 17.38 7.97
CA LEU A 525 -5.96 17.67 8.24
C LEU A 525 -5.67 19.17 8.11
N MET A 526 -6.16 19.81 7.03
CA MET A 526 -5.96 21.24 6.80
C MET A 526 -6.67 22.11 7.84
N GLU A 527 -7.84 21.70 8.35
CA GLU A 527 -8.53 22.38 9.44
C GLU A 527 -7.65 22.45 10.71
N TYR A 528 -7.01 21.32 11.07
CA TYR A 528 -6.11 21.31 12.23
C TYR A 528 -4.81 22.07 11.99
N VAL A 529 -4.29 22.10 10.76
CA VAL A 529 -3.17 22.97 10.41
C VAL A 529 -3.54 24.45 10.58
N GLU A 530 -4.76 24.86 10.23
CA GLU A 530 -5.26 26.21 10.45
C GLU A 530 -5.43 26.54 11.96
N ILE A 531 -5.88 25.58 12.78
CA ILE A 531 -5.98 25.73 14.24
C ILE A 531 -4.61 25.88 14.88
N ILE A 532 -3.62 25.08 14.45
CA ILE A 532 -2.23 25.12 14.92
C ILE A 532 -1.54 26.41 14.49
N GLY A 533 -1.88 26.94 13.32
CA GLY A 533 -1.21 28.04 12.64
C GLY A 533 -0.05 27.57 11.79
N TYR A 534 0.08 28.12 10.59
CA TYR A 534 1.12 27.75 9.63
C TYR A 534 2.54 27.95 10.16
N GLU A 535 2.74 28.89 11.06
CA GLU A 535 4.04 29.20 11.72
C GLU A 535 4.47 28.12 12.71
N ASN A 536 3.51 27.45 13.38
CA ASN A 536 3.77 26.40 14.36
C ASN A 536 3.77 25.01 13.74
N PHE A 537 3.23 24.87 12.53
CA PHE A 537 3.21 23.63 11.78
C PHE A 537 4.62 23.21 11.38
N LEU A 538 5.01 21.96 11.67
CA LEU A 538 6.30 21.40 11.29
C LEU A 538 6.19 20.39 10.18
N TYR A 539 5.33 19.36 10.33
CA TYR A 539 5.25 18.24 9.40
C TYR A 539 3.92 17.51 9.54
N ALA A 540 3.40 17.04 8.42
CA ALA A 540 2.23 16.15 8.37
C ALA A 540 2.53 14.87 7.61
N ASP A 541 1.98 13.74 8.07
CA ASP A 541 2.07 12.45 7.37
C ASP A 541 0.70 11.76 7.33
N THR A 542 -0.10 12.14 6.34
CA THR A 542 -1.42 11.55 6.04
C THR A 542 -2.47 11.86 7.11
N ASP A 543 -2.35 11.33 8.29
CA ASP A 543 -3.27 11.37 9.43
C ASP A 543 -2.61 11.86 10.72
N SER A 544 -1.38 12.38 10.64
CA SER A 544 -0.67 12.89 11.80
C SER A 544 -0.01 14.25 11.53
N ILE A 545 0.17 15.03 12.60
CA ILE A 545 0.81 16.35 12.55
C ILE A 545 1.83 16.47 13.68
N PHE A 546 3.05 16.94 13.32
CA PHE A 546 4.06 17.44 14.25
C PHE A 546 4.02 18.96 14.25
N TYR A 547 4.00 19.57 15.43
CA TYR A 547 3.89 21.03 15.56
C TYR A 547 4.53 21.54 16.85
N ILE A 548 4.88 22.84 16.87
CA ILE A 548 5.31 23.54 18.07
C ILE A 548 4.07 23.82 18.91
N SER A 549 4.03 23.25 20.11
CA SER A 549 2.86 23.32 20.98
C SER A 549 2.90 24.54 21.87
N THR A 550 1.74 25.17 22.06
CA THR A 550 1.48 26.18 23.08
C THR A 550 0.19 25.86 23.82
N PRO A 551 -0.01 26.34 25.06
CA PRO A 551 -1.25 26.11 25.80
C PRO A 551 -2.51 26.53 25.02
N GLU A 552 -2.43 27.61 24.26
CA GLU A 552 -3.56 28.12 23.45
C GLU A 552 -3.92 27.19 22.29
N ILE A 553 -2.91 26.59 21.63
CA ILE A 553 -3.12 25.61 20.55
C ILE A 553 -3.78 24.37 21.12
N GLU A 554 -3.29 23.85 22.26
CA GLU A 554 -3.84 22.69 22.91
C GLU A 554 -5.31 22.90 23.33
N GLU A 555 -5.65 24.07 23.89
CA GLU A 555 -7.03 24.41 24.24
C GLU A 555 -7.96 24.41 23.02
N LYS A 556 -7.53 24.98 21.90
CA LYS A 556 -8.31 25.00 20.65
C LYS A 556 -8.51 23.60 20.08
N ILE A 557 -7.46 22.78 20.10
CA ILE A 557 -7.54 21.37 19.64
C ILE A 557 -8.53 20.57 20.50
N GLU A 558 -8.44 20.69 21.83
CA GLU A 558 -9.34 19.97 22.76
C GLU A 558 -10.79 20.46 22.63
N GLN A 559 -11.01 21.74 22.41
CA GLN A 559 -12.34 22.26 22.11
C GLN A 559 -12.87 21.65 20.81
N ARG A 560 -12.07 21.60 19.77
CA ARG A 560 -12.48 21.02 18.48
C ARG A 560 -12.75 19.51 18.59
N ASN A 561 -11.92 18.77 19.30
CA ASN A 561 -12.13 17.36 19.60
C ASN A 561 -13.47 17.13 20.32
N LYS A 562 -13.83 18.00 21.25
CA LYS A 562 -15.10 17.93 21.95
C LYS A 562 -16.29 18.18 21.02
N GLU A 563 -16.23 19.18 20.18
CA GLU A 563 -17.27 19.47 19.17
C GLU A 563 -17.51 18.27 18.25
N LYS A 564 -16.42 17.64 17.78
CA LYS A 564 -16.48 16.44 16.96
C LYS A 564 -17.08 15.25 17.71
N TYR A 565 -16.68 15.05 18.96
CA TYR A 565 -17.26 14.00 19.81
C TYR A 565 -18.79 14.19 19.95
N ASP A 566 -19.23 15.39 20.27
CA ASP A 566 -20.65 15.71 20.45
C ASP A 566 -21.43 15.51 19.12
N HIS A 567 -20.85 15.92 17.99
CA HIS A 567 -21.42 15.68 16.68
C HIS A 567 -21.51 14.17 16.38
N ALA A 568 -20.43 13.41 16.56
CA ALA A 568 -20.40 11.97 16.30
C ALA A 568 -21.44 11.21 17.14
N VAL A 569 -21.61 11.60 18.41
CA VAL A 569 -22.64 11.03 19.28
C VAL A 569 -24.05 11.38 18.76
N THR A 570 -24.27 12.62 18.33
CA THR A 570 -25.57 13.10 17.81
C THR A 570 -26.01 12.32 16.57
N ILE A 571 -25.09 12.05 15.64
CA ILE A 571 -25.39 11.33 14.40
C ILE A 571 -25.29 9.80 14.52
N GLY A 572 -24.97 9.27 15.72
CA GLY A 572 -24.79 7.84 15.95
C GLY A 572 -23.53 7.23 15.33
N ALA A 573 -22.46 8.03 15.14
CA ALA A 573 -21.16 7.59 14.64
C ALA A 573 -20.25 7.15 15.80
N TYR A 574 -20.65 6.11 16.51
CA TYR A 574 -19.87 5.52 17.60
C TYR A 574 -20.14 4.01 17.68
N ILE A 575 -19.24 3.30 18.33
CA ILE A 575 -19.49 1.95 18.83
C ILE A 575 -19.76 2.01 20.32
N GLU A 576 -20.56 1.10 20.84
CA GLU A 576 -20.78 0.95 22.29
C GLU A 576 -20.05 -0.29 22.80
N VAL A 577 -19.18 -0.11 23.79
CA VAL A 577 -18.44 -1.18 24.45
C VAL A 577 -18.51 -0.93 25.96
N ASP A 578 -18.99 -1.90 26.72
CA ASP A 578 -19.14 -1.83 28.16
C ASP A 578 -19.90 -0.58 28.65
N GLY A 579 -20.96 -0.18 27.90
CA GLY A 579 -21.78 0.99 28.22
C GLY A 579 -21.10 2.35 27.92
N LYS A 580 -19.91 2.34 27.30
CA LYS A 580 -19.22 3.55 26.88
C LYS A 580 -19.35 3.75 25.37
N LYS A 581 -19.64 4.99 24.97
CA LYS A 581 -19.62 5.40 23.56
C LYS A 581 -18.19 5.71 23.15
N ILE A 582 -17.70 5.01 22.14
CA ILE A 582 -16.38 5.19 21.57
C ILE A 582 -16.56 5.76 20.16
N THR A 583 -16.26 7.03 19.98
CA THR A 583 -16.33 7.72 18.69
C THR A 583 -15.10 7.45 17.84
N TYR A 584 -15.19 7.72 16.57
CA TYR A 584 -14.09 7.52 15.62
C TYR A 584 -13.17 8.74 15.59
N ASP A 585 -13.73 9.93 15.73
CA ASP A 585 -13.14 11.18 15.35
C ASP A 585 -12.50 11.90 16.55
N ALA A 586 -11.22 11.62 16.77
CA ALA A 586 -10.42 12.34 17.73
C ALA A 586 -9.01 12.53 17.16
N PHE A 587 -8.46 13.70 17.40
CA PHE A 587 -7.07 14.04 17.12
C PHE A 587 -6.28 13.84 18.40
N ASP A 588 -5.80 12.59 18.60
CA ASP A 588 -5.20 12.13 19.86
C ASP A 588 -3.72 12.51 19.95
N ASP A 589 -3.26 12.88 21.15
CA ASP A 589 -1.84 12.99 21.47
C ASP A 589 -1.24 11.59 21.58
N GLU A 590 -0.15 11.32 20.85
CA GLU A 590 0.59 10.05 20.90
C GLU A 590 1.37 9.87 22.20
N GLY A 591 1.45 10.92 23.02
CA GLY A 591 2.06 10.88 24.37
C GLY A 591 3.58 10.84 24.32
N GLU A 592 4.19 11.26 23.23
CA GLU A 592 5.64 11.38 23.09
C GLU A 592 6.12 12.74 23.56
N ASP A 593 7.12 12.77 24.42
CA ASP A 593 7.72 14.00 24.95
C ASP A 593 8.86 14.45 24.03
N ILE A 594 8.50 15.03 22.89
CA ILE A 594 9.46 15.41 21.84
C ILE A 594 10.08 16.76 22.17
N VAL A 595 11.42 16.81 22.18
CA VAL A 595 12.21 18.03 22.47
C VAL A 595 12.96 18.56 21.26
N ALA A 596 13.10 17.78 20.21
CA ALA A 596 13.74 18.20 18.96
C ALA A 596 13.12 17.47 17.77
N PHE A 597 12.92 18.17 16.66
CA PHE A 597 12.38 17.64 15.40
C PHE A 597 13.18 18.19 14.21
N ARG A 598 13.43 17.33 13.22
CA ARG A 598 14.11 17.68 11.98
C ARG A 598 13.56 16.87 10.83
N PHE A 599 13.39 17.49 9.69
CA PHE A 599 13.04 16.80 8.44
C PHE A 599 13.73 17.44 7.24
N LEU A 600 13.79 16.72 6.12
CA LEU A 600 14.27 17.25 4.83
C LEU A 600 13.13 17.29 3.80
N HIS A 601 12.41 16.21 3.68
CA HIS A 601 11.29 16.07 2.72
C HIS A 601 10.30 15.03 3.23
N ALA A 602 9.24 14.77 2.44
CA ALA A 602 8.23 13.76 2.77
C ALA A 602 8.85 12.39 3.10
N LYS A 603 8.50 11.85 4.26
CA LYS A 603 9.02 10.59 4.82
C LYS A 603 10.56 10.55 4.97
N ALA A 604 11.15 11.70 5.29
CA ALA A 604 12.54 11.83 5.72
C ALA A 604 12.62 12.80 6.91
N TYR A 605 12.32 12.28 8.12
CA TYR A 605 12.32 13.05 9.36
C TYR A 605 12.91 12.25 10.52
N ALA A 606 13.35 12.98 11.56
CA ALA A 606 13.81 12.43 12.82
C ALA A 606 13.36 13.32 13.98
N TYR A 607 13.21 12.73 15.17
CA TYR A 607 12.95 13.47 16.41
C TYR A 607 13.65 12.83 17.60
N GLU A 608 13.89 13.65 18.62
CA GLU A 608 14.46 13.24 19.91
C GLU A 608 13.41 13.45 21.00
N THR A 609 13.26 12.46 21.85
CA THR A 609 12.40 12.52 23.05
C THR A 609 13.18 13.02 24.27
N SER A 610 12.50 13.47 25.33
CA SER A 610 13.11 14.03 26.54
C SER A 610 14.00 13.05 27.29
N ASP A 611 13.81 11.74 27.13
CA ASP A 611 14.68 10.67 27.64
C ASP A 611 15.92 10.40 26.78
N GLY A 612 16.07 11.12 25.66
CA GLY A 612 17.22 11.03 24.76
C GLY A 612 17.13 9.93 23.70
N GLU A 613 15.95 9.34 23.49
CA GLU A 613 15.77 8.38 22.40
C GLU A 613 15.65 9.10 21.06
N LEU A 614 16.40 8.63 20.06
CA LEU A 614 16.34 9.08 18.68
C LEU A 614 15.40 8.20 17.89
N HIS A 615 14.45 8.80 17.21
CA HIS A 615 13.55 8.15 16.26
C HIS A 615 13.73 8.75 14.87
N CYS A 616 13.62 7.93 13.82
CA CYS A 616 13.60 8.44 12.45
C CYS A 616 12.71 7.62 11.53
N THR A 617 12.17 8.28 10.51
CA THR A 617 11.41 7.67 9.43
C THR A 617 11.99 8.14 8.10
N ILE A 618 12.45 7.19 7.30
CA ILE A 618 13.07 7.48 6.01
C ILE A 618 12.55 6.49 4.97
N ALA A 619 11.88 7.03 3.96
CA ALA A 619 11.33 6.21 2.88
C ALA A 619 12.43 5.44 2.14
N GLY A 620 12.21 4.12 1.95
CA GLY A 620 13.16 3.25 1.27
C GLY A 620 14.36 2.83 2.14
N VAL A 621 14.39 3.19 3.44
CA VAL A 621 15.38 2.72 4.40
C VAL A 621 14.72 1.74 5.36
N ALA A 622 15.28 0.53 5.46
CA ALA A 622 14.77 -0.48 6.37
C ALA A 622 14.98 -0.05 7.83
N HIS A 623 14.02 -0.37 8.71
CA HIS A 623 14.17 -0.06 10.14
C HIS A 623 15.38 -0.79 10.76
N ARG A 624 15.66 -2.04 10.31
CA ARG A 624 16.81 -2.84 10.77
C ARG A 624 17.40 -3.63 9.62
N ASP A 625 18.72 -3.81 9.66
CA ASP A 625 19.41 -4.77 8.80
C ASP A 625 19.23 -6.22 9.29
N ALA A 626 19.73 -7.19 8.53
CA ALA A 626 19.67 -8.61 8.89
C ALA A 626 20.43 -8.96 10.19
N LYS A 627 21.34 -8.11 10.65
CA LYS A 627 22.12 -8.27 11.89
C LYS A 627 21.52 -7.50 13.07
N GLY A 628 20.38 -6.82 12.86
CA GLY A 628 19.66 -6.08 13.90
C GLY A 628 20.13 -4.64 14.10
N TYR A 629 21.04 -4.12 13.27
CA TYR A 629 21.49 -2.72 13.31
C TYR A 629 20.40 -1.80 12.76
N THR A 630 20.00 -0.79 13.53
CA THR A 630 18.86 0.07 13.18
C THR A 630 19.26 1.27 12.35
N ARG A 631 18.29 1.86 11.66
CA ARG A 631 18.50 3.12 10.92
C ARG A 631 18.81 4.30 11.83
N GLU A 632 18.25 4.32 13.07
CA GLU A 632 18.56 5.30 14.09
C GLU A 632 20.06 5.23 14.51
N GLN A 633 20.58 4.01 14.69
CA GLN A 633 22.01 3.80 14.94
C GLN A 633 22.87 4.23 13.75
N GLU A 634 22.40 4.04 12.51
CA GLU A 634 23.10 4.50 11.30
C GLU A 634 23.01 6.01 11.11
N LEU A 635 21.90 6.62 11.48
CA LEU A 635 21.74 8.08 11.50
C LEU A 635 22.70 8.70 12.51
N GLY A 636 22.74 8.19 13.73
CA GLY A 636 23.65 8.58 14.81
C GLY A 636 23.16 9.76 15.65
N SER A 637 22.71 10.84 15.06
CA SER A 637 22.08 11.98 15.74
C SER A 637 21.10 12.68 14.82
N ILE A 638 20.20 13.49 15.41
CA ILE A 638 19.18 14.22 14.65
C ILE A 638 19.82 15.19 13.62
N ASP A 639 20.97 15.81 13.96
CA ASP A 639 21.64 16.77 13.09
C ASP A 639 22.36 16.12 11.89
N GLU A 640 22.57 14.80 11.93
CA GLU A 640 23.10 14.04 10.80
C GLU A 640 22.05 13.77 9.71
N LEU A 641 20.77 14.04 9.97
CA LEU A 641 19.74 14.04 8.93
C LEU A 641 19.88 15.32 8.09
N LYS A 642 20.74 15.27 7.07
CA LYS A 642 21.09 16.40 6.19
C LYS A 642 21.21 15.94 4.75
N ASP A 643 21.21 16.90 3.82
CA ASP A 643 21.47 16.61 2.41
C ASP A 643 22.79 15.84 2.23
N GLY A 644 22.76 14.82 1.37
CA GLY A 644 23.89 13.93 1.14
C GLY A 644 24.08 12.83 2.21
N LYS A 645 23.24 12.73 3.26
CA LYS A 645 23.33 11.60 4.21
C LYS A 645 23.08 10.27 3.48
N VAL A 646 23.99 9.33 3.67
CA VAL A 646 23.95 8.01 3.02
C VAL A 646 23.70 6.93 4.04
N PHE A 647 22.63 6.13 3.81
CA PHE A 647 22.37 4.89 4.53
C PHE A 647 22.93 3.73 3.71
N ARG A 648 23.82 2.96 4.29
CA ARG A 648 24.55 1.84 3.65
C ARG A 648 24.20 0.48 4.24
N ARG A 649 24.03 0.42 5.55
CA ARG A 649 23.71 -0.84 6.25
C ARG A 649 22.24 -1.16 6.23
N THR A 650 21.42 -0.15 6.46
CA THR A 650 19.96 -0.23 6.44
C THR A 650 19.35 0.29 5.15
N GLY A 651 20.16 0.49 4.11
CA GLY A 651 19.72 0.86 2.77
C GLY A 651 18.73 -0.13 2.15
N SER A 652 18.09 0.27 1.08
CA SER A 652 17.15 -0.58 0.35
C SER A 652 17.86 -1.66 -0.44
N THR A 653 17.10 -2.66 -0.89
CA THR A 653 17.54 -3.60 -1.92
C THR A 653 16.80 -3.30 -3.22
N THR A 654 17.50 -3.40 -4.33
CA THR A 654 16.92 -3.35 -5.69
C THR A 654 16.87 -4.76 -6.24
N VAL A 655 15.76 -5.07 -6.92
CA VAL A 655 15.63 -6.33 -7.66
C VAL A 655 15.96 -6.05 -9.12
N VAL A 656 16.93 -6.76 -9.65
CA VAL A 656 17.27 -6.77 -11.08
C VAL A 656 16.75 -8.07 -11.67
N TYR A 657 15.95 -7.98 -12.73
CA TYR A 657 15.45 -9.15 -13.46
C TYR A 657 16.32 -9.39 -14.68
N VAL A 658 16.79 -10.62 -14.84
CA VAL A 658 17.56 -11.10 -16.00
C VAL A 658 16.77 -12.23 -16.63
N GLU A 659 16.21 -11.99 -17.82
CA GLU A 659 15.34 -12.95 -18.50
C GLU A 659 16.13 -13.67 -19.59
N HIS A 660 15.98 -14.98 -19.67
CA HIS A 660 16.54 -15.82 -20.71
C HIS A 660 15.92 -17.22 -20.70
N GLU A 661 16.01 -17.93 -21.80
CA GLU A 661 15.58 -19.32 -21.89
C GLU A 661 16.39 -20.25 -20.95
N PRO A 662 15.79 -21.41 -20.56
CA PRO A 662 16.51 -22.43 -19.83
C PRO A 662 17.80 -22.88 -20.53
N LYS A 663 18.91 -22.77 -19.81
CA LYS A 663 20.23 -23.14 -20.32
C LYS A 663 21.11 -23.74 -19.24
N ILE A 664 22.15 -24.42 -19.68
CA ILE A 664 23.19 -24.96 -18.81
C ILE A 664 24.45 -24.17 -19.08
N LEU A 665 25.03 -23.63 -18.02
CA LEU A 665 26.24 -22.80 -18.06
C LEU A 665 27.33 -23.45 -17.20
N ASP A 666 28.59 -23.22 -17.58
CA ASP A 666 29.73 -23.42 -16.70
C ASP A 666 30.04 -22.08 -16.01
N ILE A 667 29.96 -22.04 -14.71
CA ILE A 667 30.24 -20.87 -13.88
C ILE A 667 31.24 -21.27 -12.81
N ASP A 668 32.42 -20.72 -12.84
CA ASP A 668 33.53 -21.02 -11.91
C ASP A 668 33.88 -22.51 -11.87
N GLY A 669 33.69 -23.26 -12.96
CA GLY A 669 33.93 -24.71 -13.04
C GLY A 669 32.76 -25.55 -12.53
N HIS A 670 31.61 -24.93 -12.24
CA HIS A 670 30.38 -25.61 -11.81
C HIS A 670 29.33 -25.59 -12.91
N ARG A 671 28.71 -26.73 -13.15
CA ARG A 671 27.61 -26.86 -14.11
C ARG A 671 26.32 -26.34 -13.50
N ILE A 672 25.77 -25.26 -14.03
CA ILE A 672 24.61 -24.56 -13.52
C ILE A 672 23.46 -24.60 -14.52
N GLU A 673 22.32 -25.07 -14.07
CA GLU A 673 21.04 -25.00 -14.77
C GLU A 673 20.27 -23.74 -14.33
N THR A 674 19.92 -22.86 -15.25
CA THR A 674 19.20 -21.62 -14.93
C THR A 674 18.34 -21.14 -16.10
N ALA A 675 17.29 -20.35 -15.79
CA ALA A 675 16.42 -19.70 -16.75
C ALA A 675 15.79 -18.45 -16.12
N GLY A 676 16.26 -17.30 -16.53
CA GLY A 676 15.87 -16.05 -15.87
C GLY A 676 16.40 -15.96 -14.44
N ALA A 677 16.32 -14.78 -13.86
CA ALA A 677 16.73 -14.55 -12.48
C ALA A 677 16.12 -13.27 -11.91
N ALA A 678 15.95 -13.24 -10.60
CA ALA A 678 15.74 -12.05 -9.80
C ALA A 678 16.92 -11.87 -8.85
N VAL A 679 17.79 -10.92 -9.13
CA VAL A 679 18.99 -10.66 -8.33
C VAL A 679 18.70 -9.54 -7.33
N LEU A 680 18.87 -9.79 -6.04
CA LEU A 680 18.75 -8.79 -4.98
C LEU A 680 20.09 -8.10 -4.77
N LEU A 681 20.15 -6.83 -5.10
CA LEU A 681 21.35 -6.01 -4.91
C LEU A 681 21.15 -5.06 -3.73
N PRO A 682 22.03 -5.06 -2.74
CA PRO A 682 22.04 -4.04 -1.71
C PRO A 682 22.27 -2.67 -2.35
N THR A 683 21.42 -1.70 -2.04
CA THR A 683 21.59 -0.32 -2.50
C THR A 683 21.83 0.60 -1.31
N THR A 684 22.60 1.66 -1.56
CA THR A 684 22.68 2.76 -0.63
C THR A 684 21.52 3.72 -0.86
N LYS A 685 21.00 4.32 0.20
CA LYS A 685 20.01 5.39 0.10
C LYS A 685 20.66 6.71 0.48
N THR A 686 20.80 7.61 -0.48
CA THR A 686 21.21 8.99 -0.23
C THR A 686 19.96 9.85 -0.06
N ILE A 687 19.95 10.69 0.96
CA ILE A 687 18.87 11.65 1.19
C ILE A 687 19.27 12.95 0.52
N HIS A 688 18.36 13.54 -0.25
CA HIS A 688 18.59 14.78 -0.96
C HIS A 688 17.53 15.83 -0.60
N ASP A 689 17.90 17.09 -0.66
CA ASP A 689 16.93 18.19 -0.65
C ASP A 689 16.04 18.07 -1.90
N ALA A 690 14.74 18.26 -1.71
CA ALA A 690 13.74 18.09 -2.76
C ALA A 690 13.16 19.42 -3.28
N LEU A 691 13.74 20.56 -2.91
CA LEU A 691 13.35 21.85 -3.44
C LEU A 691 13.92 22.05 -4.86
N HIS A 692 13.04 22.24 -5.83
CA HIS A 692 13.38 22.55 -7.21
C HIS A 692 12.90 23.96 -7.58
N ARG A 693 13.75 24.74 -8.26
CA ARG A 693 13.43 26.08 -8.76
C ARG A 693 13.84 26.20 -10.22
N ASP A 694 13.03 26.92 -10.99
CA ASP A 694 13.39 27.38 -12.33
C ASP A 694 14.43 28.51 -12.19
N GLU A 695 15.54 28.47 -12.94
CA GLU A 695 16.64 29.44 -12.83
C GLU A 695 16.15 30.90 -13.01
N ASP A 696 15.22 31.13 -13.94
CA ASP A 696 14.66 32.48 -14.18
C ASP A 696 13.98 33.09 -12.94
N ILE A 697 13.33 32.23 -12.13
CA ILE A 697 12.62 32.68 -10.91
C ILE A 697 13.56 32.84 -9.73
N TYR A 698 14.66 32.09 -9.70
CA TYR A 698 15.67 32.24 -8.66
C TYR A 698 16.25 33.66 -8.62
N TYR A 699 16.49 34.23 -9.80
CA TYR A 699 17.01 35.64 -9.90
C TYR A 699 15.91 36.64 -9.53
N GLU A 700 14.67 36.49 -9.92
CA GLU A 700 13.55 37.35 -9.55
C GLU A 700 13.32 37.35 -8.03
N GLU A 701 13.38 36.20 -7.35
CA GLU A 701 13.20 36.11 -5.90
C GLU A 701 14.39 36.67 -5.09
N VAL A 702 15.61 36.60 -5.62
CA VAL A 702 16.80 37.16 -4.97
C VAL A 702 16.78 38.69 -5.00
N ASP A 703 16.25 39.29 -6.08
CA ASP A 703 16.12 40.74 -6.20
C ASP A 703 15.00 41.32 -5.32
N GLU A 704 13.88 40.59 -5.14
CA GLU A 704 12.77 40.97 -4.26
C GLU A 704 13.08 40.79 -2.76
N ASN A 705 13.93 39.82 -2.40
CA ASN A 705 14.26 39.49 -1.01
C ASN A 705 15.34 40.36 -0.37
N HIS A 706 15.85 41.38 -1.05
CA HIS A 706 16.79 42.34 -0.44
C HIS A 706 16.13 43.29 0.56
N GLY A 707 14.86 43.10 0.92
CA GLY A 707 14.14 43.95 1.86
C GLY A 707 13.56 43.34 3.11
N GLU A 708 13.33 42.01 3.14
CA GLU A 708 12.72 41.36 4.31
C GLU A 708 13.34 39.99 4.56
N THR A 709 14.46 39.93 5.28
CA THR A 709 14.80 38.75 6.08
C THR A 709 13.64 38.49 7.03
N ALA A 710 13.27 37.22 7.19
CA ALA A 710 12.31 36.81 8.20
C ALA A 710 12.86 37.10 9.62
N GLU A 711 12.93 38.38 9.97
CA GLU A 711 13.16 38.86 11.32
C GLU A 711 11.85 38.73 12.08
N GLY A 712 11.69 37.64 12.78
CA GLY A 712 10.51 37.35 13.60
C GLY A 712 10.47 35.95 14.19
N TYR A 713 11.23 35.03 13.64
CA TYR A 713 11.31 33.66 14.21
C TYR A 713 12.62 33.57 15.03
N ILE A 714 12.46 33.51 16.33
CA ILE A 714 13.57 33.27 17.26
C ILE A 714 14.05 31.84 17.04
N PHE A 715 15.19 31.71 16.37
CA PHE A 715 15.97 30.48 16.36
C PHE A 715 16.77 30.43 17.66
N LEU A 716 16.34 29.62 18.61
CA LEU A 716 17.17 29.19 19.72
C LEU A 716 17.84 27.87 19.39
#